data_e50e22c16bd68042bdf9ff3d67836dfd
#
_entry.id   e50e22c16bd68042bdf9ff3d67836dfd
#
_cell.length_a   1.000
_cell.length_b   1.000
_cell.length_c   1.000
_cell.angle_alpha   90.00
_cell.angle_beta   90.00
_cell.angle_gamma   90.00
#
_symmetry.space_group_name_H-M   'P 1'
#
loop_
_entity.id
_entity.type
_entity.pdbx_description
1 polymer ?
#
loop_
_entity_poly.entity_id
_entity_poly.type
_entity_poly.pdbx_seq_one_letter_code
_entity_poly.pdbx_strand_id
1 'polypeptide(L)'
;MTSHFDRSKANLVISATTQKFTQRTRQPMRRLFSGLMGVSFALNCFYSQTKEVYGQDPFGDPGFGTTPSLTPAALPSTRSALDPNETNAVVRSLRGNPPTTPKEFGKALDWMTRIRRWDETGAWLDEIAKLPLDGPSAIEILQSAGARAIGAIESNPKAFRPEHQQTIAKLRQLADQEIHSPANLQRHVIRLTSPDQAERLRGYDGLRAAGDSGIAAILNAVMRPNGLVPTPSMVEAYSLLGPQTTKAWQAAMTTQNIDSRERLIRLVNRSPQADMGPELLAALHDQSISQATRQGISDSLIARGKSIPNAKQSYEYAATILDRSLDQYRQLTKLNDVRTQTTWALGEDATSVQPTSANAAELALARASQAAITTLRSESSGDAVSAKAIVAMMEKLSHEGSRDLTASEHFQSLVPSTLRDSHEFACLIWDAAEQESLRGAKALAVSNLVRWQGKLMPPPVRDRLVQAANSGDPQVRYPATIALMNSLLDQRQLRTVSTDSNVERTTLTSSVDRSEPAGFQGSSRVDFVGREMQRLMADPMVMIVGASPSLRSHMHQLVEQMGFRYVEASSVDDVFNTLRNATPVEAIFILDHLRDLDLGQLVQRIRINPSTSTVPIALLADSLSSLEHSVANSDPGVIVGSVPPTIDGFGDIVHRMDDVLGYPSTTAADRVGWKENAANYFRQRFPQEEVTDGTGVSIRLADTQAEQQNLLRIASDAQEPAKRREQASQIFVQSVQRFGLLISTDMINGQYDVYNTRGATEPVTRIVVGRVLDAIDAEYGRQTESNP
;
A
#
# COMPACT_ATOMS: atom_id res chain seq x y z
N MET A 1 55.98 -14.45 24.09
CA MET A 1 56.52 -13.75 22.92
C MET A 1 55.56 -12.67 22.57
N THR A 2 55.87 -11.51 23.02
CA THR A 2 55.16 -10.21 22.85
C THR A 2 55.58 -9.57 21.54
N SER A 3 54.64 -9.04 20.77
CA SER A 3 54.94 -7.99 19.78
C SER A 3 53.82 -6.94 19.77
N HIS A 4 54.21 -5.81 20.29
CA HIS A 4 53.57 -4.52 20.11
C HIS A 4 53.41 -4.20 18.62
N PHE A 5 52.30 -3.57 18.24
CA PHE A 5 52.23 -2.72 17.04
C PHE A 5 51.64 -1.37 17.38
N ASP A 6 52.40 -0.43 16.93
CA ASP A 6 52.43 0.98 17.24
C ASP A 6 51.32 1.77 16.50
N ARG A 7 50.66 2.72 17.20
CA ARG A 7 49.79 3.72 16.60
C ARG A 7 50.60 4.98 16.29
N SER A 8 50.75 5.31 15.03
CA SER A 8 51.20 6.67 14.63
C SER A 8 50.41 7.22 13.46
N LYS A 9 49.67 8.26 13.79
CA LYS A 9 49.42 9.52 13.05
C LYS A 9 49.30 9.51 11.52
N ALA A 10 48.12 9.85 11.02
CA ALA A 10 48.00 10.62 9.79
C ALA A 10 46.94 11.71 9.95
N ASN A 11 47.40 12.91 10.20
CA ASN A 11 46.64 14.15 10.01
C ASN A 11 46.53 14.43 8.50
N LEU A 12 45.29 14.59 7.99
CA LEU A 12 45.10 15.15 6.65
C LEU A 12 44.34 16.47 6.76
N VAL A 13 45.04 17.47 6.26
CA VAL A 13 44.65 18.87 6.16
C VAL A 13 43.53 19.01 5.13
N ILE A 14 42.37 19.57 5.53
CA ILE A 14 41.34 20.01 4.61
C ILE A 14 41.51 21.50 4.36
N SER A 15 41.94 21.83 3.14
CA SER A 15 42.05 23.19 2.60
C SER A 15 40.65 23.68 2.19
N ALA A 16 40.23 24.77 2.81
CA ALA A 16 39.01 25.50 2.45
C ALA A 16 39.30 26.37 1.18
N THR A 17 38.49 26.15 0.15
CA THR A 17 38.47 27.08 -1.01
C THR A 17 37.08 27.76 -1.01
N THR A 18 37.11 29.01 -0.57
CA THR A 18 35.96 29.94 -0.60
C THR A 18 35.88 30.53 -2.02
N GLN A 19 34.78 30.28 -2.71
CA GLN A 19 34.44 31.08 -3.89
C GLN A 19 33.18 31.90 -3.64
N LYS A 20 33.35 33.20 -3.62
CA LYS A 20 32.33 34.25 -3.61
C LYS A 20 31.55 34.21 -4.92
N PHE A 21 30.24 34.14 -4.85
CA PHE A 21 29.37 34.53 -5.94
C PHE A 21 28.42 35.65 -5.49
N THR A 22 28.47 36.69 -6.27
CA THR A 22 27.87 37.99 -6.14
C THR A 22 26.32 37.96 -6.21
N GLN A 23 25.74 38.79 -5.37
CA GLN A 23 24.35 39.21 -5.37
C GLN A 23 23.92 39.79 -6.71
N ARG A 24 22.74 39.34 -7.21
CA ARG A 24 21.91 40.10 -8.14
C ARG A 24 20.47 40.10 -7.68
N THR A 25 20.06 41.30 -7.44
CA THR A 25 18.75 41.88 -7.15
C THR A 25 17.49 41.10 -7.60
N ARG A 26 16.62 40.90 -6.64
CA ARG A 26 15.21 40.44 -6.78
C ARG A 26 14.29 41.64 -6.93
N GLN A 27 13.40 41.57 -7.89
CA GLN A 27 12.10 42.22 -7.81
C GLN A 27 10.98 41.20 -7.76
N PRO A 28 9.89 41.42 -7.01
CA PRO A 28 8.84 40.44 -6.78
C PRO A 28 7.71 40.58 -7.81
N MET A 29 7.35 39.48 -8.48
CA MET A 29 6.08 39.37 -9.19
C MET A 29 5.05 38.69 -8.31
N ARG A 30 4.16 39.45 -7.72
CA ARG A 30 2.84 39.03 -7.28
C ARG A 30 1.92 38.93 -8.50
N ARG A 31 1.23 37.82 -8.70
CA ARG A 31 -0.10 37.66 -9.29
C ARG A 31 -0.49 36.19 -9.20
N LEU A 32 -1.51 35.89 -8.32
CA LEU A 32 -2.85 35.55 -8.72
C LEU A 32 -2.95 34.16 -9.40
N PHE A 33 -3.28 33.13 -8.60
CA PHE A 33 -4.21 32.08 -9.04
C PHE A 33 -5.16 31.76 -7.88
N SER A 34 -6.31 32.40 -7.95
CA SER A 34 -7.55 31.94 -7.30
C SER A 34 -8.39 31.28 -8.38
N GLY A 35 -8.90 30.12 -8.10
CA GLY A 35 -10.06 29.56 -8.79
C GLY A 35 -9.77 28.37 -9.67
N LEU A 36 -10.04 27.19 -9.12
CA LEU A 36 -10.85 26.13 -9.71
C LEU A 36 -11.00 24.99 -8.70
N MET A 37 -11.92 25.22 -7.77
CA MET A 37 -12.62 24.10 -7.13
C MET A 37 -13.78 23.72 -8.06
N GLY A 38 -14.00 22.45 -8.21
CA GLY A 38 -15.28 21.97 -8.70
C GLY A 38 -15.18 20.69 -9.52
N VAL A 39 -15.80 19.66 -8.96
CA VAL A 39 -16.29 18.46 -9.63
C VAL A 39 -15.34 17.28 -9.70
N SER A 40 -15.28 16.54 -8.61
CA SER A 40 -15.19 15.09 -8.62
C SER A 40 -16.32 14.54 -7.76
N PHE A 41 -17.48 14.35 -8.37
CA PHE A 41 -18.59 13.64 -7.75
C PHE A 41 -18.94 12.41 -8.58
N ALA A 42 -19.00 11.28 -7.88
CA ALA A 42 -19.81 10.12 -8.16
C ALA A 42 -19.42 9.23 -9.35
N LEU A 43 -18.70 8.16 -9.06
CA LEU A 43 -18.97 6.86 -9.67
C LEU A 43 -18.51 5.74 -8.72
N ASN A 44 -19.25 5.58 -7.65
CA ASN A 44 -19.28 4.35 -6.88
C ASN A 44 -20.75 4.03 -6.59
N CYS A 45 -21.32 3.17 -7.40
CA CYS A 45 -22.46 2.32 -7.13
C CYS A 45 -22.91 1.69 -8.44
N PHE A 46 -22.50 0.46 -8.69
CA PHE A 46 -23.32 -0.56 -9.35
C PHE A 46 -22.47 -1.81 -9.57
N TYR A 47 -22.28 -2.56 -8.49
CA TYR A 47 -22.07 -4.00 -8.62
C TYR A 47 -23.41 -4.67 -8.34
N SER A 48 -24.12 -5.04 -9.39
CA SER A 48 -25.18 -6.02 -9.31
C SER A 48 -24.97 -7.06 -10.41
N GLN A 49 -24.74 -8.26 -9.93
CA GLN A 49 -24.93 -9.57 -10.57
C GLN A 49 -25.53 -9.55 -11.98
N THR A 50 -24.81 -10.01 -12.95
CA THR A 50 -25.40 -10.66 -14.12
C THR A 50 -24.73 -12.01 -14.38
N LYS A 51 -25.60 -13.00 -14.46
CA LYS A 51 -25.36 -14.41 -14.72
C LYS A 51 -24.55 -14.64 -16.01
N GLU A 52 -23.78 -15.72 -15.93
CA GLU A 52 -23.19 -16.43 -17.05
C GLU A 52 -24.11 -16.52 -18.27
N VAL A 53 -23.64 -16.02 -19.40
CA VAL A 53 -24.10 -16.43 -20.72
C VAL A 53 -22.88 -16.94 -21.47
N TYR A 54 -22.91 -18.23 -21.76
CA TYR A 54 -21.94 -18.99 -22.53
C TYR A 54 -21.66 -18.37 -23.90
N GLY A 55 -20.41 -18.30 -24.23
CA GLY A 55 -19.72 -18.48 -25.48
C GLY A 55 -20.45 -18.02 -26.77
N GLN A 56 -20.03 -16.86 -27.27
CA GLN A 56 -19.85 -16.64 -28.68
C GLN A 56 -18.48 -16.01 -28.88
N ASP A 57 -17.68 -16.70 -29.69
CA ASP A 57 -16.37 -16.28 -30.15
C ASP A 57 -16.51 -14.90 -30.83
N PRO A 58 -15.94 -13.80 -30.29
CA PRO A 58 -16.08 -12.48 -30.89
C PRO A 58 -15.22 -12.32 -32.16
N PHE A 59 -14.52 -13.36 -32.61
CA PHE A 59 -13.65 -13.36 -33.78
C PHE A 59 -14.15 -14.25 -34.91
N GLY A 60 -15.48 -14.41 -35.05
CA GLY A 60 -16.05 -14.89 -36.30
C GLY A 60 -15.65 -13.92 -37.42
N ASP A 61 -14.88 -14.44 -38.38
CA ASP A 61 -14.36 -13.76 -39.56
C ASP A 61 -15.44 -12.83 -40.18
N PRO A 62 -15.38 -11.49 -40.03
CA PRO A 62 -16.31 -10.63 -40.71
C PRO A 62 -15.82 -10.56 -42.15
N GLY A 63 -16.43 -11.38 -43.01
CA GLY A 63 -16.29 -11.22 -44.42
C GLY A 63 -16.32 -9.75 -44.79
N PHE A 64 -15.32 -9.28 -45.51
CA PHE A 64 -15.20 -7.94 -46.05
C PHE A 64 -16.42 -7.57 -46.91
N GLY A 65 -17.53 -7.30 -46.21
CA GLY A 65 -18.65 -6.58 -46.77
C GLY A 65 -18.23 -5.15 -46.96
N THR A 66 -18.10 -4.71 -48.15
CA THR A 66 -18.01 -3.28 -48.53
C THR A 66 -19.07 -2.52 -47.75
N THR A 67 -18.63 -1.76 -46.75
CA THR A 67 -19.48 -0.78 -46.05
C THR A 67 -20.10 0.15 -47.10
N PRO A 68 -21.43 0.22 -47.20
CA PRO A 68 -22.03 1.23 -48.05
C PRO A 68 -21.55 2.59 -47.54
N SER A 69 -20.87 3.32 -48.38
CA SER A 69 -20.59 4.76 -48.16
C SER A 69 -21.94 5.41 -47.92
N LEU A 70 -22.31 5.65 -46.67
CA LEU A 70 -23.39 6.51 -46.30
C LEU A 70 -22.99 7.92 -46.77
N THR A 71 -23.41 8.25 -47.96
CA THR A 71 -23.37 9.64 -48.43
C THR A 71 -24.12 10.45 -47.35
N PRO A 72 -23.46 11.38 -46.64
CA PRO A 72 -24.13 12.16 -45.62
C PRO A 72 -25.32 12.86 -46.29
N ALA A 73 -26.53 12.66 -45.77
CA ALA A 73 -27.70 13.40 -46.20
C ALA A 73 -27.38 14.87 -46.09
N ALA A 74 -27.45 15.62 -47.18
CA ALA A 74 -27.22 17.04 -47.17
C ALA A 74 -28.17 17.69 -46.15
N LEU A 75 -27.60 18.24 -45.07
CA LEU A 75 -28.38 18.90 -44.00
C LEU A 75 -29.00 20.20 -44.57
N PRO A 76 -30.30 20.46 -44.32
CA PRO A 76 -30.91 21.68 -44.77
C PRO A 76 -30.28 22.87 -44.03
N SER A 77 -29.63 23.76 -44.78
CA SER A 77 -29.13 25.03 -44.24
C SER A 77 -30.31 25.94 -43.91
N THR A 78 -30.48 26.24 -42.62
CA THR A 78 -31.51 27.16 -42.15
C THR A 78 -31.04 28.63 -42.15
N ARG A 79 -29.86 28.90 -42.75
CA ARG A 79 -29.29 30.26 -42.75
C ARG A 79 -30.03 31.19 -43.67
N SER A 80 -30.28 32.37 -43.14
CA SER A 80 -30.84 33.52 -43.82
C SER A 80 -30.15 33.81 -45.17
N ALA A 81 -30.90 34.29 -46.11
CA ALA A 81 -30.38 34.73 -47.39
C ALA A 81 -29.14 35.60 -47.26
N LEU A 82 -28.25 35.57 -48.25
CA LEU A 82 -27.03 36.39 -48.32
C LEU A 82 -27.35 37.82 -47.99
N ASP A 83 -26.67 38.39 -47.00
CA ASP A 83 -26.73 39.85 -46.77
C ASP A 83 -26.10 40.53 -48.00
N PRO A 84 -26.85 41.31 -48.78
CA PRO A 84 -26.32 41.93 -49.97
C PRO A 84 -25.21 42.96 -49.66
N ASN A 85 -25.12 43.44 -48.45
CA ASN A 85 -24.09 44.36 -47.96
C ASN A 85 -22.82 43.69 -47.40
N GLU A 86 -22.77 42.40 -47.35
CA GLU A 86 -21.53 41.66 -46.87
C GLU A 86 -20.41 41.92 -47.90
N THR A 87 -19.36 42.60 -47.43
CA THR A 87 -18.22 42.96 -48.27
C THR A 87 -17.11 41.91 -48.29
N ASN A 88 -17.01 41.06 -47.24
CA ASN A 88 -16.00 40.07 -47.14
C ASN A 88 -16.27 38.88 -48.07
N ALA A 89 -15.36 38.66 -49.04
CA ALA A 89 -15.51 37.63 -50.06
C ALA A 89 -15.54 36.21 -49.44
N VAL A 90 -14.80 35.96 -48.35
CA VAL A 90 -14.75 34.63 -47.66
C VAL A 90 -16.10 34.36 -47.01
N VAL A 91 -16.68 35.33 -46.33
CA VAL A 91 -18.01 35.22 -45.69
C VAL A 91 -19.06 34.96 -46.73
N ARG A 92 -19.07 35.76 -47.83
CA ARG A 92 -20.00 35.56 -48.96
C ARG A 92 -19.90 34.16 -49.56
N SER A 93 -18.66 33.66 -49.78
CA SER A 93 -18.42 32.33 -50.34
C SER A 93 -18.99 31.24 -49.43
N LEU A 94 -18.73 31.32 -48.09
CA LEU A 94 -19.21 30.32 -47.13
C LEU A 94 -20.75 30.39 -46.94
N ARG A 95 -21.34 31.56 -47.02
CA ARG A 95 -22.80 31.70 -46.99
C ARG A 95 -23.46 31.19 -48.26
N GLY A 96 -22.82 31.39 -49.43
CA GLY A 96 -23.31 30.89 -50.72
C GLY A 96 -23.12 29.36 -50.90
N ASN A 97 -22.09 28.79 -50.31
CA ASN A 97 -21.81 27.37 -50.29
C ASN A 97 -21.55 26.91 -48.85
N PRO A 98 -22.62 26.69 -48.08
CA PRO A 98 -22.49 26.33 -46.68
C PRO A 98 -21.80 24.96 -46.50
N PRO A 99 -20.99 24.78 -45.41
CA PRO A 99 -20.41 23.52 -45.08
C PRO A 99 -21.45 22.41 -44.99
N THR A 100 -21.14 21.26 -45.54
CA THR A 100 -21.99 20.06 -45.53
C THR A 100 -21.31 18.86 -44.87
N THR A 101 -19.98 18.91 -44.76
CA THR A 101 -19.18 17.84 -44.16
C THR A 101 -18.47 18.32 -42.87
N PRO A 102 -18.18 17.44 -41.94
CA PRO A 102 -17.40 17.78 -40.73
C PRO A 102 -16.11 18.54 -41.03
N LYS A 103 -15.40 18.16 -42.07
CA LYS A 103 -14.15 18.78 -42.54
C LYS A 103 -14.38 20.23 -42.98
N GLU A 104 -15.45 20.48 -43.72
CA GLU A 104 -15.80 21.83 -44.17
C GLU A 104 -16.21 22.75 -43.01
N PHE A 105 -16.95 22.24 -42.02
CA PHE A 105 -17.26 22.97 -40.79
C PHE A 105 -15.98 23.37 -40.03
N GLY A 106 -15.02 22.46 -39.88
CA GLY A 106 -13.75 22.79 -39.29
C GLY A 106 -12.98 23.88 -40.05
N LYS A 107 -12.91 23.78 -41.36
CA LYS A 107 -12.32 24.84 -42.21
C LYS A 107 -13.04 26.17 -42.09
N ALA A 108 -14.36 26.18 -42.01
CA ALA A 108 -15.14 27.40 -41.80
C ALA A 108 -14.77 28.06 -40.47
N LEU A 109 -14.65 27.29 -39.40
CA LEU A 109 -14.17 27.82 -38.10
C LEU A 109 -12.76 28.41 -38.22
N ASP A 110 -11.81 27.73 -38.89
CA ASP A 110 -10.45 28.26 -39.08
C ASP A 110 -10.44 29.56 -39.88
N TRP A 111 -11.18 29.65 -40.96
CA TRP A 111 -11.22 30.83 -41.79
C TRP A 111 -11.88 32.01 -41.06
N MET A 112 -13.02 31.79 -40.38
CA MET A 112 -13.72 32.87 -39.66
C MET A 112 -12.91 33.40 -38.47
N THR A 113 -12.22 32.51 -37.73
CA THR A 113 -11.31 32.90 -36.64
C THR A 113 -10.09 33.65 -37.16
N ARG A 114 -9.53 33.33 -38.34
CA ARG A 114 -8.41 34.03 -38.97
C ARG A 114 -8.77 35.49 -39.30
N ILE A 115 -9.97 35.70 -39.85
CA ILE A 115 -10.43 37.07 -40.20
C ILE A 115 -11.16 37.77 -39.06
N ARG A 116 -11.16 37.15 -37.82
CA ARG A 116 -11.76 37.65 -36.58
C ARG A 116 -13.24 37.95 -36.67
N ARG A 117 -13.98 37.20 -37.50
CA ARG A 117 -15.46 37.31 -37.62
C ARG A 117 -16.09 36.40 -36.58
N TRP A 118 -16.12 36.91 -35.33
CA TRP A 118 -16.63 36.15 -34.17
C TRP A 118 -18.12 35.86 -34.26
N ASP A 119 -18.88 36.74 -34.81
CA ASP A 119 -20.30 36.61 -35.13
C ASP A 119 -20.57 35.39 -36.05
N GLU A 120 -19.83 35.28 -37.15
CA GLU A 120 -19.91 34.14 -38.06
C GLU A 120 -19.38 32.85 -37.44
N THR A 121 -18.29 32.95 -36.68
CA THR A 121 -17.77 31.80 -35.96
C THR A 121 -18.80 31.22 -34.99
N GLY A 122 -19.50 32.07 -34.23
CA GLY A 122 -20.56 31.63 -33.33
C GLY A 122 -21.74 31.00 -34.08
N ALA A 123 -22.15 31.58 -35.22
CA ALA A 123 -23.21 31.00 -36.04
C ALA A 123 -22.83 29.61 -36.62
N TRP A 124 -21.55 29.36 -36.98
CA TRP A 124 -21.12 28.03 -37.41
C TRP A 124 -21.07 27.05 -36.23
N LEU A 125 -20.74 27.49 -35.01
CA LEU A 125 -20.83 26.66 -33.79
C LEU A 125 -22.28 26.27 -33.47
N ASP A 126 -23.25 27.17 -33.70
CA ASP A 126 -24.69 26.87 -33.59
C ASP A 126 -25.14 25.78 -34.59
N GLU A 127 -24.64 25.84 -35.83
CA GLU A 127 -24.94 24.80 -36.83
C GLU A 127 -24.27 23.45 -36.44
N ILE A 128 -23.00 23.47 -36.02
CA ILE A 128 -22.32 22.29 -35.54
C ILE A 128 -23.06 21.65 -34.34
N ALA A 129 -23.61 22.45 -33.43
CA ALA A 129 -24.37 21.93 -32.27
C ALA A 129 -25.63 21.15 -32.65
N LYS A 130 -26.21 21.42 -33.84
CA LYS A 130 -27.39 20.72 -34.37
C LYS A 130 -27.06 19.40 -35.08
N LEU A 131 -25.78 19.16 -35.41
CA LEU A 131 -25.36 17.94 -36.11
C LEU A 131 -25.45 16.72 -35.19
N PRO A 132 -25.81 15.55 -35.72
CA PRO A 132 -25.64 14.29 -35.01
C PRO A 132 -24.14 13.92 -34.95
N LEU A 133 -23.44 14.57 -34.00
CA LEU A 133 -21.98 14.40 -33.86
C LEU A 133 -21.63 13.06 -33.28
N ASP A 134 -20.78 12.34 -33.97
CA ASP A 134 -20.03 11.15 -33.48
C ASP A 134 -18.55 11.46 -33.29
N GLY A 135 -17.79 10.50 -32.73
CA GLY A 135 -16.38 10.66 -32.48
C GLY A 135 -15.55 11.00 -33.73
N PRO A 136 -15.69 10.25 -34.84
CA PRO A 136 -15.00 10.55 -36.10
C PRO A 136 -15.27 11.94 -36.63
N SER A 137 -16.53 12.36 -36.64
CA SER A 137 -16.92 13.72 -37.10
C SER A 137 -16.33 14.81 -36.20
N ALA A 138 -16.31 14.59 -34.89
CA ALA A 138 -15.72 15.54 -33.94
C ALA A 138 -14.18 15.66 -34.15
N ILE A 139 -13.48 14.57 -34.41
CA ILE A 139 -12.05 14.57 -34.74
C ILE A 139 -11.82 15.38 -36.05
N GLU A 140 -12.61 15.14 -37.08
CA GLU A 140 -12.44 15.79 -38.39
C GLU A 140 -12.69 17.30 -38.29
N ILE A 141 -13.72 17.77 -37.52
CA ILE A 141 -13.97 19.16 -37.26
C ILE A 141 -12.78 19.82 -36.53
N LEU A 142 -12.32 19.21 -35.41
CA LEU A 142 -11.24 19.76 -34.61
C LEU A 142 -9.91 19.81 -35.35
N GLN A 143 -9.56 18.77 -36.10
CA GLN A 143 -8.34 18.72 -36.94
C GLN A 143 -8.39 19.77 -38.05
N SER A 144 -9.54 19.94 -38.72
CA SER A 144 -9.69 20.89 -39.81
C SER A 144 -9.76 22.33 -39.34
N ALA A 145 -10.30 22.61 -38.13
CA ALA A 145 -10.25 23.92 -37.50
C ALA A 145 -8.85 24.28 -37.01
N GLY A 146 -8.10 23.29 -36.53
CA GLY A 146 -6.76 23.43 -35.98
C GLY A 146 -6.72 24.04 -34.57
N ALA A 147 -5.63 23.78 -33.87
CA ALA A 147 -5.44 24.21 -32.49
C ALA A 147 -5.56 25.74 -32.30
N ARG A 148 -5.14 26.50 -33.29
CA ARG A 148 -5.21 27.99 -33.27
C ARG A 148 -6.64 28.50 -33.25
N ALA A 149 -7.52 27.96 -34.09
CA ALA A 149 -8.91 28.40 -34.14
C ALA A 149 -9.65 28.03 -32.85
N ILE A 150 -9.49 26.83 -32.40
CA ILE A 150 -10.07 26.33 -31.13
C ILE A 150 -9.57 27.15 -29.94
N GLY A 151 -8.26 27.38 -29.83
CA GLY A 151 -7.66 28.20 -28.77
C GLY A 151 -8.14 29.67 -28.82
N ALA A 152 -8.34 30.22 -30.02
CA ALA A 152 -8.88 31.58 -30.18
C ALA A 152 -10.35 31.69 -29.73
N ILE A 153 -11.16 30.64 -29.93
CA ILE A 153 -12.56 30.59 -29.47
C ILE A 153 -12.56 30.50 -27.92
N GLU A 154 -11.77 29.65 -27.34
CA GLU A 154 -11.70 29.43 -25.88
C GLU A 154 -11.14 30.65 -25.13
N SER A 155 -10.11 31.30 -25.68
CA SER A 155 -9.49 32.48 -25.07
C SER A 155 -10.31 33.77 -25.16
N ASN A 156 -11.42 33.77 -25.88
CA ASN A 156 -12.28 34.95 -26.07
C ASN A 156 -13.72 34.71 -25.58
N PRO A 157 -13.94 34.44 -24.28
CA PRO A 157 -15.27 34.14 -23.75
C PRO A 157 -16.28 35.28 -23.88
N LYS A 158 -15.82 36.53 -24.09
CA LYS A 158 -16.71 37.67 -24.28
C LYS A 158 -17.36 37.73 -25.67
N ALA A 159 -16.72 37.10 -26.67
CA ALA A 159 -17.22 37.05 -28.04
C ALA A 159 -18.17 35.85 -28.27
N PHE A 160 -18.21 34.90 -27.38
CA PHE A 160 -18.97 33.66 -27.54
C PHE A 160 -19.94 33.44 -26.37
N ARG A 161 -21.13 32.90 -26.69
CA ARG A 161 -22.10 32.47 -25.68
C ARG A 161 -21.63 31.21 -24.95
N PRO A 162 -22.12 30.92 -23.74
CA PRO A 162 -21.79 29.68 -23.01
C PRO A 162 -22.04 28.41 -23.82
N GLU A 163 -23.09 28.38 -24.65
CA GLU A 163 -23.45 27.26 -25.51
C GLU A 163 -22.37 26.96 -26.55
N HIS A 164 -21.69 27.96 -27.08
CA HIS A 164 -20.57 27.78 -28.01
C HIS A 164 -19.38 27.10 -27.34
N GLN A 165 -19.07 27.46 -26.07
CA GLN A 165 -18.04 26.83 -25.29
C GLN A 165 -18.41 25.36 -24.98
N GLN A 166 -19.67 25.09 -24.67
CA GLN A 166 -20.18 23.73 -24.48
C GLN A 166 -20.08 22.91 -25.77
N THR A 167 -20.34 23.49 -26.93
CA THR A 167 -20.16 22.79 -28.23
C THR A 167 -18.72 22.39 -28.46
N ILE A 168 -17.74 23.26 -28.17
CA ILE A 168 -16.32 22.92 -28.28
C ILE A 168 -15.93 21.83 -27.25
N ALA A 169 -16.40 21.96 -26.00
CA ALA A 169 -16.15 20.96 -24.96
C ALA A 169 -16.74 19.59 -25.37
N LYS A 170 -17.95 19.54 -25.91
CA LYS A 170 -18.58 18.33 -26.43
C LYS A 170 -17.79 17.70 -27.58
N LEU A 171 -17.34 18.51 -28.54
CA LEU A 171 -16.49 18.05 -29.65
C LEU A 171 -15.20 17.42 -29.11
N ARG A 172 -14.54 18.05 -28.14
CA ARG A 172 -13.34 17.50 -27.52
C ARG A 172 -13.62 16.19 -26.81
N GLN A 173 -14.70 16.13 -26.03
CA GLN A 173 -15.09 14.91 -25.33
C GLN A 173 -15.34 13.74 -26.28
N LEU A 174 -16.11 13.97 -27.37
CA LEU A 174 -16.38 12.94 -28.37
C LEU A 174 -15.11 12.50 -29.11
N ALA A 175 -14.25 13.45 -29.48
CA ALA A 175 -12.98 13.17 -30.12
C ALA A 175 -12.05 12.35 -29.20
N ASP A 176 -11.94 12.73 -27.94
CA ASP A 176 -11.13 12.04 -26.94
C ASP A 176 -11.63 10.60 -26.72
N GLN A 177 -12.95 10.41 -26.57
CA GLN A 177 -13.55 9.08 -26.45
C GLN A 177 -13.27 8.22 -27.67
N GLU A 178 -13.34 8.75 -28.91
CA GLU A 178 -13.02 8.01 -30.12
C GLU A 178 -11.52 7.69 -30.23
N ILE A 179 -10.64 8.66 -29.97
CA ILE A 179 -9.20 8.49 -30.02
C ILE A 179 -8.75 7.36 -29.08
N HIS A 180 -9.34 7.30 -27.88
CA HIS A 180 -9.01 6.28 -26.89
C HIS A 180 -9.88 5.03 -26.94
N SER A 181 -10.83 4.94 -27.90
CA SER A 181 -11.69 3.75 -28.02
C SER A 181 -10.88 2.51 -28.39
N PRO A 182 -11.12 1.34 -27.73
CA PRO A 182 -10.39 0.10 -28.02
C PRO A 182 -10.46 -0.31 -29.49
N ALA A 183 -11.62 -0.12 -30.14
CA ALA A 183 -11.82 -0.46 -31.55
C ALA A 183 -10.98 0.41 -32.48
N ASN A 184 -10.88 1.71 -32.21
CA ASN A 184 -10.06 2.64 -32.98
C ASN A 184 -8.57 2.36 -32.79
N LEU A 185 -8.14 2.15 -31.54
CA LEU A 185 -6.75 1.80 -31.24
C LEU A 185 -6.35 0.49 -31.93
N GLN A 186 -7.18 -0.55 -31.88
CA GLN A 186 -6.93 -1.81 -32.59
C GLN A 186 -6.82 -1.62 -34.10
N ARG A 187 -7.68 -0.80 -34.70
CA ARG A 187 -7.63 -0.43 -36.13
C ARG A 187 -6.30 0.21 -36.48
N HIS A 188 -5.80 1.13 -35.66
CA HIS A 188 -4.50 1.77 -35.88
C HIS A 188 -3.33 0.79 -35.77
N VAL A 189 -3.36 -0.14 -34.80
CA VAL A 189 -2.35 -1.20 -34.66
C VAL A 189 -2.34 -2.11 -35.92
N ILE A 190 -3.50 -2.51 -36.41
CA ILE A 190 -3.60 -3.31 -37.65
C ILE A 190 -3.03 -2.56 -38.85
N ARG A 191 -3.29 -1.25 -38.96
CA ARG A 191 -2.71 -0.41 -40.03
C ARG A 191 -1.19 -0.41 -40.05
N LEU A 192 -0.52 -0.51 -38.88
CA LEU A 192 0.94 -0.64 -38.82
C LEU A 192 1.47 -1.90 -39.54
N THR A 193 0.66 -2.92 -39.69
CA THR A 193 1.05 -4.16 -40.38
C THR A 193 0.74 -4.12 -41.88
N SER A 194 0.12 -3.05 -42.40
CA SER A 194 -0.22 -2.91 -43.82
C SER A 194 1.03 -2.86 -44.71
N PRO A 195 0.98 -3.45 -45.90
CA PRO A 195 2.02 -3.28 -46.92
C PRO A 195 2.08 -1.83 -47.45
N ASP A 196 0.96 -1.07 -47.38
CA ASP A 196 0.88 0.31 -47.82
C ASP A 196 1.50 1.27 -46.80
N GLN A 197 2.45 2.07 -47.25
CA GLN A 197 3.14 3.08 -46.43
C GLN A 197 2.17 4.16 -45.90
N ALA A 198 1.20 4.60 -46.69
CA ALA A 198 0.26 5.63 -46.28
C ALA A 198 -0.65 5.13 -45.13
N GLU A 199 -1.08 3.86 -45.20
CA GLU A 199 -1.84 3.26 -44.09
C GLU A 199 -1.00 3.09 -42.84
N ARG A 200 0.29 2.69 -42.95
CA ARG A 200 1.18 2.62 -41.79
C ARG A 200 1.36 3.97 -41.12
N LEU A 201 1.55 5.05 -41.89
CA LEU A 201 1.66 6.42 -41.34
C LEU A 201 0.37 6.81 -40.65
N ARG A 202 -0.82 6.57 -41.20
CA ARG A 202 -2.12 6.82 -40.57
C ARG A 202 -2.25 6.01 -39.26
N GLY A 203 -1.80 4.77 -39.23
CA GLY A 203 -1.75 3.95 -38.01
C GLY A 203 -0.88 4.60 -36.94
N TYR A 204 0.34 5.00 -37.30
CA TYR A 204 1.28 5.67 -36.40
C TYR A 204 0.72 6.99 -35.85
N ASP A 205 0.19 7.87 -36.72
CA ASP A 205 -0.34 9.16 -36.32
C ASP A 205 -1.53 9.00 -35.37
N GLY A 206 -2.40 8.02 -35.60
CA GLY A 206 -3.51 7.71 -34.70
C GLY A 206 -3.05 7.23 -33.32
N LEU A 207 -2.07 6.32 -33.25
CA LEU A 207 -1.52 5.85 -31.99
C LEU A 207 -0.73 6.95 -31.24
N ARG A 208 -0.03 7.80 -31.98
CA ARG A 208 0.66 8.96 -31.41
C ARG A 208 -0.33 9.97 -30.81
N ALA A 209 -1.44 10.20 -31.48
CA ALA A 209 -2.50 11.07 -30.96
C ALA A 209 -3.14 10.52 -29.67
N ALA A 210 -3.21 9.21 -29.52
CA ALA A 210 -3.72 8.53 -28.33
C ALA A 210 -2.70 8.47 -27.16
N GLY A 211 -1.45 8.90 -27.38
CA GLY A 211 -0.44 8.96 -26.32
C GLY A 211 -0.21 7.62 -25.62
N ASP A 212 -0.37 7.59 -24.30
CA ASP A 212 -0.16 6.39 -23.48
C ASP A 212 -1.10 5.24 -23.87
N SER A 213 -2.35 5.52 -24.23
CA SER A 213 -3.28 4.49 -24.74
C SER A 213 -2.81 3.87 -26.07
N GLY A 214 -2.12 4.63 -26.90
CA GLY A 214 -1.51 4.13 -28.14
C GLY A 214 -0.34 3.20 -27.86
N ILE A 215 0.50 3.50 -26.89
CA ILE A 215 1.58 2.63 -26.41
C ILE A 215 0.99 1.33 -25.86
N ALA A 216 -0.01 1.43 -24.98
CA ALA A 216 -0.72 0.27 -24.44
C ALA A 216 -1.32 -0.61 -25.53
N ALA A 217 -1.93 -0.01 -26.55
CA ALA A 217 -2.56 -0.76 -27.64
C ALA A 217 -1.58 -1.65 -28.43
N ILE A 218 -0.36 -1.15 -28.72
CA ILE A 218 0.67 -1.96 -29.38
C ILE A 218 1.11 -3.10 -28.47
N LEU A 219 1.42 -2.83 -27.20
CA LEU A 219 1.85 -3.86 -26.27
C LEU A 219 0.78 -4.92 -26.05
N ASN A 220 -0.47 -4.52 -25.86
CA ASN A 220 -1.59 -5.43 -25.66
C ASN A 220 -1.85 -6.30 -26.90
N ALA A 221 -1.71 -5.74 -28.11
CA ALA A 221 -1.81 -6.52 -29.33
C ALA A 221 -0.71 -7.59 -29.48
N VAL A 222 0.48 -7.31 -28.94
CA VAL A 222 1.62 -8.24 -28.92
C VAL A 222 1.49 -9.28 -27.79
N MET A 223 0.94 -8.88 -26.62
CA MET A 223 0.89 -9.73 -25.43
C MET A 223 -0.24 -10.77 -25.44
N ARG A 224 -1.34 -10.50 -26.11
CA ARG A 224 -2.50 -11.41 -26.15
C ARG A 224 -2.11 -12.84 -26.57
N PRO A 225 -2.84 -13.87 -26.12
CA PRO A 225 -2.73 -15.21 -26.67
C PRO A 225 -2.88 -15.13 -28.22
N ASN A 226 -1.97 -15.74 -28.98
CA ASN A 226 -1.89 -15.59 -30.42
C ASN A 226 -1.75 -14.13 -30.93
N GLY A 227 -1.14 -13.26 -30.10
CA GLY A 227 -0.95 -11.84 -30.43
C GLY A 227 -0.09 -11.61 -31.66
N LEU A 228 -0.09 -10.38 -32.13
CA LEU A 228 0.64 -10.01 -33.35
C LEU A 228 2.15 -10.22 -33.20
N VAL A 229 2.75 -10.78 -34.20
CA VAL A 229 4.22 -10.86 -34.33
C VAL A 229 4.72 -9.46 -34.74
N PRO A 230 5.66 -8.86 -33.97
CA PRO A 230 6.17 -7.52 -34.28
C PRO A 230 6.77 -7.43 -35.69
N THR A 231 6.21 -6.60 -36.55
CA THR A 231 6.76 -6.24 -37.85
C THR A 231 7.81 -5.11 -37.71
N PRO A 232 8.72 -4.93 -38.68
CA PRO A 232 9.66 -3.80 -38.67
C PRO A 232 8.95 -2.42 -38.47
N SER A 233 7.80 -2.24 -39.11
CA SER A 233 7.02 -1.00 -38.97
C SER A 233 6.41 -0.81 -37.58
N MET A 234 6.01 -1.89 -36.92
CA MET A 234 5.57 -1.81 -35.51
C MET A 234 6.73 -1.44 -34.58
N VAL A 235 7.91 -2.03 -34.79
CA VAL A 235 9.12 -1.72 -34.02
C VAL A 235 9.49 -0.24 -34.15
N GLU A 236 9.49 0.27 -35.39
CA GLU A 236 9.77 1.67 -35.69
C GLU A 236 8.72 2.58 -35.05
N ALA A 237 7.44 2.32 -35.26
CA ALA A 237 6.35 3.09 -34.68
C ALA A 237 6.44 3.13 -33.16
N TYR A 238 6.65 1.97 -32.51
CA TYR A 238 6.77 1.88 -31.05
C TYR A 238 7.93 2.73 -30.54
N SER A 239 9.08 2.69 -31.20
CA SER A 239 10.26 3.46 -30.78
C SER A 239 10.07 4.99 -30.87
N LEU A 240 9.14 5.44 -31.75
CA LEU A 240 8.86 6.87 -31.97
C LEU A 240 7.72 7.43 -31.10
N LEU A 241 6.99 6.58 -30.34
CA LEU A 241 5.89 7.04 -29.48
C LEU A 241 6.34 7.79 -28.21
N GLY A 242 7.63 7.82 -27.92
CA GLY A 242 8.16 8.66 -26.86
C GLY A 242 8.77 7.88 -25.67
N PRO A 243 9.21 8.58 -24.61
CA PRO A 243 10.01 7.99 -23.53
C PRO A 243 9.24 7.02 -22.63
N GLN A 244 7.90 7.07 -22.64
CA GLN A 244 7.08 6.17 -21.83
C GLN A 244 7.09 4.72 -22.38
N THR A 245 7.48 4.52 -23.65
CA THR A 245 7.56 3.18 -24.27
C THR A 245 8.46 2.22 -23.49
N THR A 246 9.61 2.71 -23.00
CA THR A 246 10.53 1.87 -22.22
C THR A 246 9.90 1.40 -20.92
N LYS A 247 9.25 2.30 -20.18
CA LYS A 247 8.58 1.98 -18.90
C LYS A 247 7.41 1.02 -19.11
N ALA A 248 6.59 1.27 -20.14
CA ALA A 248 5.47 0.41 -20.51
C ALA A 248 5.95 -1.00 -20.90
N TRP A 249 7.00 -1.09 -21.69
CA TRP A 249 7.61 -2.36 -22.08
C TRP A 249 8.20 -3.11 -20.87
N GLN A 250 8.88 -2.43 -19.96
CA GLN A 250 9.40 -3.02 -18.74
C GLN A 250 8.27 -3.62 -17.88
N ALA A 251 7.16 -2.90 -17.73
CA ALA A 251 5.98 -3.44 -17.07
C ALA A 251 5.42 -4.67 -17.80
N ALA A 252 5.34 -4.64 -19.14
CA ALA A 252 4.89 -5.77 -19.95
C ALA A 252 5.78 -7.01 -19.78
N MET A 253 7.10 -6.83 -19.66
CA MET A 253 8.08 -7.90 -19.48
C MET A 253 7.92 -8.66 -18.16
N THR A 254 7.14 -8.18 -17.23
CA THR A 254 6.82 -8.91 -15.99
C THR A 254 5.88 -10.07 -16.24
N THR A 255 5.19 -10.14 -17.38
CA THR A 255 4.29 -11.26 -17.75
C THR A 255 4.98 -12.61 -17.62
N GLN A 256 4.21 -13.63 -17.21
CA GLN A 256 4.68 -15.01 -17.10
C GLN A 256 4.63 -15.75 -18.44
N ASN A 257 3.82 -15.28 -19.38
CA ASN A 257 3.65 -15.91 -20.68
C ASN A 257 4.92 -15.78 -21.53
N ILE A 258 5.57 -16.92 -21.79
CA ILE A 258 6.85 -17.00 -22.49
C ILE A 258 6.71 -16.48 -23.92
N ASP A 259 5.65 -16.87 -24.65
CA ASP A 259 5.42 -16.45 -26.04
C ASP A 259 5.23 -14.92 -26.11
N SER A 260 4.52 -14.35 -25.14
CA SER A 260 4.35 -12.90 -25.05
C SER A 260 5.68 -12.20 -24.75
N ARG A 261 6.50 -12.74 -23.83
CA ARG A 261 7.85 -12.21 -23.58
C ARG A 261 8.73 -12.24 -24.82
N GLU A 262 8.72 -13.32 -25.59
CA GLU A 262 9.50 -13.42 -26.83
C GLU A 262 9.06 -12.37 -27.85
N ARG A 263 7.75 -12.16 -28.02
CA ARG A 263 7.23 -11.11 -28.91
C ARG A 263 7.61 -9.72 -28.43
N LEU A 264 7.51 -9.45 -27.13
CA LEU A 264 7.95 -8.19 -26.53
C LEU A 264 9.44 -7.93 -26.73
N ILE A 265 10.29 -8.94 -26.59
CA ILE A 265 11.73 -8.84 -26.88
C ILE A 265 11.93 -8.48 -28.37
N ARG A 266 11.24 -9.13 -29.30
CA ARG A 266 11.33 -8.83 -30.73
C ARG A 266 10.88 -7.41 -31.06
N LEU A 267 9.92 -6.86 -30.30
CA LEU A 267 9.41 -5.49 -30.47
C LEU A 267 10.51 -4.43 -30.21
N VAL A 268 11.38 -4.64 -29.21
CA VAL A 268 12.40 -3.63 -28.82
C VAL A 268 13.81 -3.96 -29.27
N ASN A 269 14.11 -5.21 -29.55
CA ASN A 269 15.47 -5.67 -29.84
C ASN A 269 16.13 -4.95 -31.03
N ARG A 270 15.34 -4.51 -32.02
CA ARG A 270 15.78 -3.75 -33.18
C ARG A 270 15.64 -2.24 -33.04
N SER A 271 15.10 -1.75 -31.91
CA SER A 271 14.97 -0.32 -31.69
C SER A 271 16.34 0.31 -31.39
N PRO A 272 16.76 1.36 -32.12
CA PRO A 272 18.04 2.02 -31.86
C PRO A 272 18.09 2.75 -30.52
N GLN A 273 16.93 3.06 -29.94
CA GLN A 273 16.78 3.80 -28.68
C GLN A 273 16.62 2.89 -27.45
N ALA A 274 16.45 1.57 -27.64
CA ALA A 274 16.32 0.65 -26.52
C ALA A 274 17.66 0.63 -25.75
N ASP A 275 17.74 1.40 -24.68
CA ASP A 275 18.74 1.12 -23.68
C ASP A 275 18.45 -0.29 -23.17
N MET A 276 19.42 -1.19 -23.33
CA MET A 276 19.19 -2.58 -22.95
C MET A 276 19.09 -2.65 -21.44
N GLY A 277 17.85 -2.59 -20.97
CA GLY A 277 17.53 -2.74 -19.58
C GLY A 277 17.91 -4.12 -19.05
N PRO A 278 17.88 -4.31 -17.74
CA PRO A 278 18.17 -5.57 -17.09
C PRO A 278 17.30 -6.71 -17.61
N GLU A 279 16.08 -6.41 -18.09
CA GLU A 279 15.12 -7.38 -18.61
C GLU A 279 15.62 -8.09 -19.87
N LEU A 280 16.27 -7.38 -20.80
CA LEU A 280 16.87 -8.00 -21.99
C LEU A 280 18.11 -8.82 -21.64
N LEU A 281 18.91 -8.34 -20.69
CA LEU A 281 20.09 -9.07 -20.23
C LEU A 281 19.74 -10.34 -19.46
N ALA A 282 18.65 -10.34 -18.68
CA ALA A 282 18.12 -11.55 -18.06
C ALA A 282 17.56 -12.53 -19.09
N ALA A 283 16.80 -12.03 -20.08
CA ALA A 283 16.25 -12.87 -21.15
C ALA A 283 17.34 -13.55 -22.00
N LEU A 284 18.54 -12.99 -22.06
CA LEU A 284 19.70 -13.59 -22.74
C LEU A 284 20.10 -14.95 -22.11
N HIS A 285 19.91 -15.08 -20.79
CA HIS A 285 20.30 -16.27 -20.03
C HIS A 285 19.10 -17.12 -19.59
N ASP A 286 17.86 -16.65 -19.81
CA ASP A 286 16.64 -17.38 -19.46
C ASP A 286 16.46 -18.56 -20.41
N GLN A 287 16.58 -19.78 -19.86
CA GLN A 287 16.43 -21.03 -20.64
C GLN A 287 15.02 -21.23 -21.18
N SER A 288 14.01 -20.59 -20.60
CA SER A 288 12.63 -20.64 -21.10
C SER A 288 12.43 -19.86 -22.41
N ILE A 289 13.31 -18.92 -22.74
CA ILE A 289 13.32 -18.14 -23.98
C ILE A 289 14.01 -18.95 -25.09
N SER A 290 13.42 -18.97 -26.30
CA SER A 290 13.97 -19.70 -27.43
C SER A 290 15.38 -19.25 -27.80
N GLN A 291 16.20 -20.20 -28.27
CA GLN A 291 17.57 -19.90 -28.69
C GLN A 291 17.61 -18.82 -29.77
N ALA A 292 16.64 -18.82 -30.69
CA ALA A 292 16.56 -17.82 -31.75
C ALA A 292 16.36 -16.40 -31.21
N THR A 293 15.51 -16.26 -30.20
CA THR A 293 15.29 -14.96 -29.54
C THR A 293 16.52 -14.51 -28.73
N ARG A 294 17.18 -15.43 -28.01
CA ARG A 294 18.45 -15.14 -27.30
C ARG A 294 19.57 -14.73 -28.23
N GLN A 295 19.69 -15.44 -29.37
CA GLN A 295 20.67 -15.08 -30.43
C GLN A 295 20.36 -13.68 -30.97
N GLY A 296 19.09 -13.35 -31.22
CA GLY A 296 18.71 -12.00 -31.66
C GLY A 296 19.08 -10.90 -30.68
N ILE A 297 19.01 -11.14 -29.36
CA ILE A 297 19.51 -10.19 -28.34
C ILE A 297 21.03 -10.05 -28.47
N SER A 298 21.77 -11.17 -28.59
CA SER A 298 23.22 -11.17 -28.74
C SER A 298 23.66 -10.38 -29.97
N ASP A 299 23.04 -10.63 -31.10
CA ASP A 299 23.34 -9.93 -32.38
C ASP A 299 23.08 -8.41 -32.25
N SER A 300 22.01 -8.05 -31.54
CA SER A 300 21.69 -6.64 -31.29
C SER A 300 22.70 -5.95 -30.37
N LEU A 301 23.24 -6.65 -29.37
CA LEU A 301 24.32 -6.15 -28.52
C LEU A 301 25.60 -5.91 -29.33
N ILE A 302 25.98 -6.91 -30.13
CA ILE A 302 27.18 -6.82 -31.02
C ILE A 302 27.04 -5.66 -32.01
N ALA A 303 25.88 -5.53 -32.65
CA ALA A 303 25.60 -4.46 -33.61
C ALA A 303 25.73 -3.05 -32.98
N ARG A 304 25.55 -2.94 -31.65
CA ARG A 304 25.74 -1.69 -30.89
C ARG A 304 27.12 -1.54 -30.30
N GLY A 305 28.07 -2.41 -30.62
CA GLY A 305 29.44 -2.39 -30.09
C GLY A 305 29.51 -2.75 -28.59
N LYS A 306 28.48 -3.38 -28.02
CA LYS A 306 28.47 -3.83 -26.62
C LYS A 306 28.97 -5.27 -26.53
N SER A 307 29.72 -5.60 -25.48
CA SER A 307 30.08 -6.99 -25.18
C SER A 307 28.87 -7.75 -24.67
N ILE A 308 28.80 -9.04 -24.97
CA ILE A 308 27.77 -9.91 -24.40
C ILE A 308 28.15 -10.23 -22.96
N PRO A 309 27.34 -9.81 -21.95
CA PRO A 309 27.65 -10.13 -20.55
C PRO A 309 27.37 -11.63 -20.29
N ASN A 310 28.15 -12.22 -19.40
CA ASN A 310 27.86 -13.55 -18.90
C ASN A 310 26.67 -13.52 -17.89
N ALA A 311 26.16 -14.70 -17.53
CA ALA A 311 25.00 -14.81 -16.63
C ALA A 311 25.24 -14.09 -15.30
N LYS A 312 26.42 -14.26 -14.70
CA LYS A 312 26.78 -13.59 -13.44
C LYS A 312 26.76 -12.06 -13.56
N GLN A 313 27.30 -11.52 -14.62
CA GLN A 313 27.30 -10.05 -14.87
C GLN A 313 25.89 -9.51 -15.07
N SER A 314 25.02 -10.25 -15.77
CA SER A 314 23.61 -9.87 -15.94
C SER A 314 22.85 -9.90 -14.63
N TYR A 315 23.10 -10.91 -13.80
CA TYR A 315 22.53 -11.02 -12.45
C TYR A 315 22.99 -9.89 -11.52
N GLU A 316 24.30 -9.62 -11.44
CA GLU A 316 24.87 -8.53 -10.64
C GLU A 316 24.33 -7.16 -11.06
N TYR A 317 24.11 -6.96 -12.35
CA TYR A 317 23.52 -5.72 -12.87
C TYR A 317 22.05 -5.58 -12.43
N ALA A 318 21.23 -6.63 -12.54
CA ALA A 318 19.83 -6.63 -12.08
C ALA A 318 19.76 -6.39 -10.56
N ALA A 319 20.61 -7.06 -9.76
CA ALA A 319 20.72 -6.87 -8.33
C ALA A 319 21.10 -5.42 -7.96
N THR A 320 22.01 -4.79 -8.71
CA THR A 320 22.38 -3.38 -8.48
C THR A 320 21.19 -2.43 -8.72
N ILE A 321 20.34 -2.71 -9.71
CA ILE A 321 19.13 -1.91 -9.97
C ILE A 321 18.10 -2.14 -8.86
N LEU A 322 17.93 -3.38 -8.41
CA LEU A 322 17.07 -3.72 -7.28
C LEU A 322 17.47 -2.92 -6.03
N ASP A 323 18.76 -2.95 -5.66
CA ASP A 323 19.28 -2.22 -4.50
C ASP A 323 19.00 -0.71 -4.61
N ARG A 324 19.32 -0.10 -5.75
CA ARG A 324 19.06 1.33 -5.97
C ARG A 324 17.56 1.67 -5.87
N SER A 325 16.70 0.83 -6.41
CA SER A 325 15.27 1.08 -6.42
C SER A 325 14.68 0.93 -5.01
N LEU A 326 15.15 -0.05 -4.21
CA LEU A 326 14.77 -0.20 -2.82
C LEU A 326 15.27 0.96 -1.95
N ASP A 327 16.53 1.41 -2.16
CA ASP A 327 17.05 2.60 -1.48
C ASP A 327 16.22 3.83 -1.81
N GLN A 328 15.87 4.03 -3.07
CA GLN A 328 15.02 5.13 -3.52
C GLN A 328 13.63 5.04 -2.89
N TYR A 329 13.02 3.85 -2.86
CA TYR A 329 11.72 3.62 -2.22
C TYR A 329 11.76 4.02 -0.75
N ARG A 330 12.75 3.54 0.02
CA ARG A 330 12.92 3.87 1.44
C ARG A 330 13.11 5.37 1.69
N GLN A 331 13.83 6.06 0.81
CA GLN A 331 14.02 7.52 0.91
C GLN A 331 12.72 8.27 0.62
N LEU A 332 11.99 7.89 -0.43
CA LEU A 332 10.77 8.56 -0.85
C LEU A 332 9.60 8.33 0.11
N THR A 333 9.52 7.13 0.71
CA THR A 333 8.54 6.85 1.77
C THR A 333 8.72 7.77 2.98
N LYS A 334 9.96 8.10 3.34
CA LYS A 334 10.26 9.07 4.41
C LYS A 334 9.84 10.51 4.06
N LEU A 335 9.85 10.88 2.77
CA LEU A 335 9.50 12.24 2.33
C LEU A 335 8.00 12.49 2.20
N ASN A 336 7.19 11.44 2.25
CA ASN A 336 5.71 11.49 2.13
C ASN A 336 5.24 12.38 0.96
N ASP A 337 5.88 12.20 -0.22
CA ASP A 337 5.56 12.98 -1.44
C ASP A 337 4.31 12.41 -2.12
N VAL A 338 3.19 13.09 -1.98
CA VAL A 338 1.88 12.69 -2.54
C VAL A 338 1.72 13.04 -4.03
N ARG A 339 2.73 13.64 -4.69
CA ARG A 339 2.63 13.96 -6.11
C ARG A 339 2.59 12.70 -6.96
N THR A 340 1.54 12.55 -7.73
CA THR A 340 1.35 11.39 -8.60
C THR A 340 2.00 11.61 -9.97
N GLN A 341 2.50 10.53 -10.55
CA GLN A 341 3.06 10.47 -11.90
C GLN A 341 2.49 9.26 -12.64
N THR A 342 2.40 9.36 -13.95
CA THR A 342 2.02 8.20 -14.77
C THR A 342 3.10 7.11 -14.71
N THR A 343 2.68 5.92 -14.35
CA THR A 343 3.46 4.68 -14.38
C THR A 343 2.69 3.62 -15.18
N TRP A 344 3.22 2.40 -15.22
CA TRP A 344 2.65 1.30 -15.98
C TRP A 344 2.52 0.06 -15.12
N ALA A 345 1.41 -0.63 -15.26
CA ALA A 345 1.15 -1.89 -14.56
C ALA A 345 0.67 -2.95 -15.55
N LEU A 346 0.99 -4.21 -15.22
CA LEU A 346 0.38 -5.38 -15.89
C LEU A 346 -1.07 -5.47 -15.44
N GLY A 347 -2.00 -5.71 -16.37
CA GLY A 347 -3.40 -5.94 -16.05
C GLY A 347 -3.59 -7.26 -15.30
N GLU A 348 -4.75 -7.42 -14.66
CA GLU A 348 -5.08 -8.61 -13.86
C GLU A 348 -5.03 -9.90 -14.69
N ASP A 349 -5.35 -9.83 -15.98
CA ASP A 349 -5.30 -10.95 -16.93
C ASP A 349 -3.87 -11.32 -17.36
N ALA A 350 -2.85 -10.59 -16.92
CA ALA A 350 -1.43 -10.73 -17.30
C ALA A 350 -1.18 -10.67 -18.82
N THR A 351 -2.19 -10.30 -19.63
CA THR A 351 -2.13 -10.21 -21.10
C THR A 351 -2.26 -8.77 -21.61
N SER A 352 -2.40 -7.81 -20.69
CA SER A 352 -2.54 -6.40 -21.01
C SER A 352 -1.63 -5.53 -20.11
N VAL A 353 -1.32 -4.34 -20.59
CA VAL A 353 -0.60 -3.31 -19.87
C VAL A 353 -1.41 -2.01 -19.93
N GLN A 354 -1.47 -1.31 -18.83
CA GLN A 354 -2.22 -0.07 -18.73
C GLN A 354 -1.44 1.01 -17.97
N PRO A 355 -1.61 2.29 -18.36
CA PRO A 355 -1.08 3.39 -17.59
C PRO A 355 -1.84 3.51 -16.26
N THR A 356 -1.13 3.71 -15.16
CA THR A 356 -1.67 3.92 -13.83
C THR A 356 -1.07 5.18 -13.23
N SER A 357 -1.72 5.73 -12.22
CA SER A 357 -1.18 6.86 -11.45
C SER A 357 -0.56 6.32 -10.18
N ALA A 358 0.67 6.70 -9.90
CA ALA A 358 1.39 6.30 -8.70
C ALA A 358 2.18 7.48 -8.14
N ASN A 359 2.36 7.52 -6.82
CA ASN A 359 3.29 8.47 -6.21
C ASN A 359 4.76 8.04 -6.43
N ALA A 360 5.69 8.89 -6.05
CA ALA A 360 7.11 8.63 -6.31
C ALA A 360 7.64 7.37 -5.59
N ALA A 361 7.14 7.08 -4.39
CA ALA A 361 7.51 5.88 -3.63
C ALA A 361 6.96 4.61 -4.28
N GLU A 362 5.67 4.60 -4.66
CA GLU A 362 5.06 3.49 -5.38
C GLU A 362 5.76 3.21 -6.71
N LEU A 363 6.19 4.27 -7.42
CA LEU A 363 6.96 4.12 -8.65
C LEU A 363 8.32 3.45 -8.39
N ALA A 364 9.01 3.84 -7.32
CA ALA A 364 10.27 3.22 -6.93
C ALA A 364 10.08 1.74 -6.54
N LEU A 365 8.99 1.42 -5.81
CA LEU A 365 8.63 0.06 -5.46
C LEU A 365 8.27 -0.80 -6.68
N ALA A 366 7.53 -0.24 -7.64
CA ALA A 366 7.23 -0.92 -8.90
C ALA A 366 8.51 -1.26 -9.67
N ARG A 367 9.49 -0.34 -9.73
CA ARG A 367 10.81 -0.59 -10.34
C ARG A 367 11.61 -1.65 -9.57
N ALA A 368 11.58 -1.62 -8.23
CA ALA A 368 12.22 -2.63 -7.41
C ALA A 368 11.62 -4.02 -7.67
N SER A 369 10.31 -4.12 -7.75
CA SER A 369 9.60 -5.37 -8.08
C SER A 369 9.94 -5.88 -9.49
N GLN A 370 10.02 -5.01 -10.49
CA GLN A 370 10.45 -5.37 -11.85
C GLN A 370 11.89 -5.90 -11.87
N ALA A 371 12.81 -5.20 -11.19
CA ALA A 371 14.19 -5.64 -11.05
C ALA A 371 14.29 -6.97 -10.29
N ALA A 372 13.44 -7.17 -9.28
CA ALA A 372 13.36 -8.41 -8.51
C ALA A 372 12.95 -9.60 -9.40
N ILE A 373 11.90 -9.45 -10.21
CA ILE A 373 11.46 -10.46 -11.17
C ILE A 373 12.58 -10.81 -12.15
N THR A 374 13.28 -9.80 -12.64
CA THR A 374 14.41 -9.95 -13.55
C THR A 374 15.56 -10.72 -12.88
N THR A 375 15.87 -10.38 -11.63
CA THR A 375 16.90 -11.07 -10.82
C THR A 375 16.54 -12.55 -10.63
N LEU A 376 15.30 -12.85 -10.26
CA LEU A 376 14.84 -14.23 -10.03
C LEU A 376 14.82 -15.09 -11.30
N ARG A 377 14.63 -14.48 -12.47
CA ARG A 377 14.72 -15.18 -13.76
C ARG A 377 16.15 -15.49 -14.21
N SER A 378 17.14 -14.85 -13.61
CA SER A 378 18.56 -14.99 -13.99
C SER A 378 19.28 -16.12 -13.20
N GLU A 379 18.69 -17.33 -13.13
CA GLU A 379 19.22 -18.46 -12.34
C GLU A 379 19.43 -18.15 -10.86
N SER A 380 18.35 -18.05 -10.10
CA SER A 380 18.42 -17.81 -8.67
C SER A 380 18.82 -19.06 -7.89
N SER A 381 19.87 -18.94 -7.13
CA SER A 381 20.43 -19.99 -6.27
C SER A 381 20.04 -19.88 -4.80
N GLY A 382 18.86 -19.44 -4.45
CA GLY A 382 18.40 -19.35 -3.04
C GLY A 382 19.32 -18.53 -2.12
N ASP A 383 20.06 -17.57 -2.68
CA ASP A 383 21.00 -16.72 -1.96
C ASP A 383 20.31 -15.46 -1.36
N ALA A 384 21.09 -14.66 -0.65
CA ALA A 384 20.60 -13.45 -0.01
C ALA A 384 19.98 -12.44 -1.03
N VAL A 385 20.49 -12.41 -2.26
CA VAL A 385 19.97 -11.51 -3.31
C VAL A 385 18.61 -11.98 -3.81
N SER A 386 18.43 -13.31 -3.95
CA SER A 386 17.12 -13.90 -4.29
C SER A 386 16.10 -13.64 -3.17
N ALA A 387 16.51 -13.75 -1.90
CA ALA A 387 15.64 -13.41 -0.78
C ALA A 387 15.25 -11.92 -0.79
N LYS A 388 16.19 -11.02 -1.05
CA LYS A 388 15.92 -9.58 -1.20
C LYS A 388 14.97 -9.30 -2.38
N ALA A 389 15.14 -9.98 -3.49
CA ALA A 389 14.24 -9.85 -4.64
C ALA A 389 12.81 -10.29 -4.28
N ILE A 390 12.66 -11.40 -3.58
CA ILE A 390 11.36 -11.87 -3.10
C ILE A 390 10.74 -10.85 -2.15
N VAL A 391 11.51 -10.31 -1.21
CA VAL A 391 11.06 -9.30 -0.25
C VAL A 391 10.56 -8.02 -0.96
N ALA A 392 11.23 -7.57 -2.02
CA ALA A 392 10.75 -6.45 -2.82
C ALA A 392 9.40 -6.73 -3.51
N MET A 393 9.20 -7.97 -4.00
CA MET A 393 7.91 -8.40 -4.56
C MET A 393 6.84 -8.49 -3.47
N MET A 394 7.17 -9.01 -2.30
CA MET A 394 6.27 -9.10 -1.16
C MET A 394 5.78 -7.72 -0.71
N GLU A 395 6.68 -6.75 -0.62
CA GLU A 395 6.32 -5.38 -0.29
C GLU A 395 5.29 -4.83 -1.29
N LYS A 396 5.52 -5.00 -2.59
CA LYS A 396 4.57 -4.59 -3.63
C LYS A 396 3.22 -5.31 -3.50
N LEU A 397 3.22 -6.62 -3.30
CA LEU A 397 2.00 -7.41 -3.12
C LEU A 397 1.19 -6.96 -1.89
N SER A 398 1.88 -6.62 -0.80
CA SER A 398 1.25 -6.07 0.39
C SER A 398 0.58 -4.72 0.13
N HIS A 399 1.22 -3.82 -0.63
CA HIS A 399 0.61 -2.56 -1.07
C HIS A 399 -0.62 -2.77 -1.98
N GLU A 400 -0.65 -3.85 -2.73
CA GLU A 400 -1.80 -4.27 -3.56
C GLU A 400 -2.91 -4.97 -2.73
N GLY A 401 -2.76 -5.03 -1.41
CA GLY A 401 -3.73 -5.61 -0.50
C GLY A 401 -3.63 -7.13 -0.31
N SER A 402 -2.61 -7.78 -0.87
CA SER A 402 -2.39 -9.22 -0.69
C SER A 402 -1.95 -9.53 0.75
N ARG A 403 -2.57 -10.54 1.34
CA ARG A 403 -2.23 -11.04 2.69
C ARG A 403 -1.61 -12.43 2.68
N ASP A 404 -1.58 -13.07 1.52
CA ASP A 404 -1.04 -14.41 1.34
C ASP A 404 -0.13 -14.46 0.11
N LEU A 405 1.14 -14.74 0.37
CA LEU A 405 2.14 -14.90 -0.67
C LEU A 405 1.85 -16.11 -1.57
N THR A 406 1.26 -17.16 -0.99
CA THR A 406 0.97 -18.40 -1.72
C THR A 406 -0.21 -18.27 -2.69
N ALA A 407 -1.04 -17.26 -2.54
CA ALA A 407 -2.12 -16.95 -3.47
C ALA A 407 -1.62 -16.32 -4.77
N SER A 408 -0.39 -15.78 -4.79
CA SER A 408 0.18 -15.17 -5.98
C SER A 408 0.77 -16.22 -6.92
N GLU A 409 0.08 -16.51 -8.03
CA GLU A 409 0.59 -17.38 -9.11
C GLU A 409 1.94 -16.90 -9.65
N HIS A 410 2.10 -15.58 -9.69
CA HIS A 410 3.34 -14.95 -10.14
C HIS A 410 4.52 -15.32 -9.23
N PHE A 411 4.34 -15.25 -7.91
CA PHE A 411 5.35 -15.70 -6.95
C PHE A 411 5.64 -17.20 -7.09
N GLN A 412 4.58 -18.00 -7.23
CA GLN A 412 4.73 -19.46 -7.37
C GLN A 412 5.54 -19.88 -8.59
N SER A 413 5.42 -19.14 -9.71
CA SER A 413 6.16 -19.45 -10.93
C SER A 413 7.63 -19.03 -10.90
N LEU A 414 7.97 -18.00 -10.12
CA LEU A 414 9.32 -17.46 -10.04
C LEU A 414 10.19 -18.15 -8.99
N VAL A 415 9.58 -18.69 -7.92
CA VAL A 415 10.31 -19.33 -6.82
C VAL A 415 10.13 -20.85 -6.92
N PRO A 416 11.20 -21.63 -7.12
CA PRO A 416 11.13 -23.08 -7.17
C PRO A 416 10.47 -23.70 -5.94
N SER A 417 9.67 -24.75 -6.11
CA SER A 417 8.97 -25.43 -5.01
C SER A 417 9.94 -25.93 -3.94
N THR A 418 11.10 -26.43 -4.35
CA THR A 418 12.16 -26.91 -3.45
C THR A 418 12.66 -25.82 -2.48
N LEU A 419 12.69 -24.56 -2.94
CA LEU A 419 13.03 -23.43 -2.07
C LEU A 419 11.83 -22.99 -1.22
N ARG A 420 10.62 -22.93 -1.81
CA ARG A 420 9.40 -22.54 -1.09
C ARG A 420 9.07 -23.46 0.09
N ASP A 421 9.42 -24.73 -0.04
CA ASP A 421 9.16 -25.76 0.95
C ASP A 421 10.37 -25.99 1.89
N SER A 422 11.33 -25.05 1.94
CA SER A 422 12.48 -25.05 2.85
C SER A 422 12.28 -24.04 3.98
N HIS A 423 12.50 -24.50 5.22
CA HIS A 423 12.43 -23.60 6.38
C HIS A 423 13.65 -22.66 6.44
N GLU A 424 14.78 -23.06 5.91
CA GLU A 424 15.98 -22.21 5.80
C GLU A 424 15.68 -21.02 4.90
N PHE A 425 14.97 -21.24 3.80
CA PHE A 425 14.59 -20.18 2.88
C PHE A 425 13.53 -19.23 3.49
N ALA A 426 12.56 -19.76 4.24
CA ALA A 426 11.62 -18.93 4.99
C ALA A 426 12.33 -18.02 6.01
N CYS A 427 13.36 -18.54 6.70
CA CYS A 427 14.21 -17.76 7.59
C CYS A 427 15.00 -16.68 6.83
N LEU A 428 15.57 -17.02 5.69
CA LEU A 428 16.33 -16.08 4.85
C LEU A 428 15.46 -14.93 4.34
N ILE A 429 14.21 -15.22 3.94
CA ILE A 429 13.22 -14.18 3.55
C ILE A 429 12.91 -13.26 4.74
N TRP A 430 12.69 -13.82 5.93
CA TRP A 430 12.46 -13.01 7.13
C TRP A 430 13.65 -12.10 7.44
N ASP A 431 14.86 -12.65 7.44
CA ASP A 431 16.07 -11.89 7.70
C ASP A 431 16.27 -10.77 6.69
N ALA A 432 15.99 -11.02 5.40
CA ALA A 432 16.04 -10.00 4.35
C ALA A 432 14.94 -8.92 4.54
N ALA A 433 13.71 -9.28 4.91
CA ALA A 433 12.63 -8.33 5.16
C ALA A 433 12.94 -7.44 6.38
N GLU A 434 13.57 -7.99 7.40
CA GLU A 434 14.02 -7.26 8.60
C GLU A 434 15.15 -6.30 8.25
N GLN A 435 16.16 -6.77 7.51
CA GLN A 435 17.32 -5.97 7.08
C GLN A 435 16.89 -4.79 6.20
N GLU A 436 15.98 -5.02 5.25
CA GLU A 436 15.47 -3.99 4.36
C GLU A 436 14.42 -3.09 5.04
N SER A 437 13.97 -3.43 6.24
CA SER A 437 12.97 -2.68 7.03
C SER A 437 11.65 -2.45 6.28
N LEU A 438 11.25 -3.40 5.42
CA LEU A 438 10.03 -3.34 4.62
C LEU A 438 8.85 -3.92 5.40
N ARG A 439 7.87 -3.08 5.74
CA ARG A 439 6.79 -3.44 6.68
C ARG A 439 5.83 -4.47 6.10
N GLY A 440 5.36 -4.25 4.87
CA GLY A 440 4.46 -5.17 4.18
C GLY A 440 5.10 -6.53 3.93
N ALA A 441 6.37 -6.52 3.52
CA ALA A 441 7.15 -7.74 3.34
C ALA A 441 7.33 -8.53 4.64
N LYS A 442 7.54 -7.86 5.79
CA LYS A 442 7.62 -8.52 7.11
C LYS A 442 6.33 -9.25 7.46
N ALA A 443 5.17 -8.63 7.24
CA ALA A 443 3.87 -9.25 7.51
C ALA A 443 3.68 -10.53 6.67
N LEU A 444 4.04 -10.50 5.39
CA LEU A 444 3.99 -11.67 4.52
C LEU A 444 5.08 -12.71 4.85
N ALA A 445 6.26 -12.27 5.28
CA ALA A 445 7.35 -13.18 5.70
C ALA A 445 6.97 -13.97 6.96
N VAL A 446 6.31 -13.31 7.92
CA VAL A 446 5.78 -14.01 9.11
C VAL A 446 4.76 -15.06 8.72
N SER A 447 3.83 -14.76 7.79
CA SER A 447 2.87 -15.75 7.29
C SER A 447 3.57 -16.98 6.69
N ASN A 448 4.71 -16.78 6.03
CA ASN A 448 5.53 -17.89 5.53
C ASN A 448 6.21 -18.69 6.65
N LEU A 449 6.72 -18.01 7.69
CA LEU A 449 7.28 -18.70 8.87
C LEU A 449 6.21 -19.49 9.65
N VAL A 450 5.01 -18.93 9.77
CA VAL A 450 3.87 -19.56 10.48
C VAL A 450 3.46 -20.90 9.85
N ARG A 451 3.71 -21.14 8.57
CA ARG A 451 3.47 -22.45 7.92
C ARG A 451 4.25 -23.58 8.57
N TRP A 452 5.34 -23.30 9.26
CA TRP A 452 6.18 -24.26 10.00
C TRP A 452 5.76 -24.45 11.45
N GLN A 453 4.62 -23.89 11.86
CA GLN A 453 4.05 -24.15 13.19
C GLN A 453 3.70 -25.63 13.35
N GLY A 454 3.84 -26.16 14.56
CA GLY A 454 3.46 -27.52 14.88
C GLY A 454 4.44 -28.22 15.84
N LYS A 455 4.27 -29.52 15.99
CA LYS A 455 4.97 -30.33 17.02
C LYS A 455 6.50 -30.26 16.95
N LEU A 456 7.05 -30.05 15.78
CA LEU A 456 8.49 -30.04 15.52
C LEU A 456 8.92 -28.75 14.82
N MET A 457 8.49 -27.60 15.34
CA MET A 457 8.95 -26.30 14.81
C MET A 457 10.48 -26.23 14.83
N PRO A 458 11.15 -26.03 13.66
CA PRO A 458 12.60 -25.92 13.61
C PRO A 458 13.12 -24.78 14.50
N PRO A 459 14.20 -24.95 15.27
CA PRO A 459 14.73 -23.89 16.12
C PRO A 459 14.98 -22.57 15.39
N PRO A 460 15.55 -22.53 14.17
CA PRO A 460 15.74 -21.26 13.44
C PRO A 460 14.44 -20.51 13.13
N VAL A 461 13.35 -21.23 12.83
CA VAL A 461 12.03 -20.63 12.60
C VAL A 461 11.47 -20.06 13.90
N ARG A 462 11.57 -20.82 14.98
CA ARG A 462 11.12 -20.40 16.32
C ARG A 462 11.80 -19.10 16.74
N ASP A 463 13.12 -19.01 16.58
CA ASP A 463 13.89 -17.84 17.00
C ASP A 463 13.45 -16.59 16.22
N ARG A 464 13.14 -16.71 14.91
CA ARG A 464 12.61 -15.62 14.10
C ARG A 464 11.17 -15.26 14.47
N LEU A 465 10.35 -16.24 14.81
CA LEU A 465 9.01 -15.98 15.33
C LEU A 465 9.04 -15.28 16.70
N VAL A 466 10.00 -15.61 17.57
CA VAL A 466 10.21 -14.86 18.83
C VAL A 466 10.63 -13.41 18.54
N GLN A 467 11.51 -13.20 17.58
CA GLN A 467 11.86 -11.85 17.11
C GLN A 467 10.64 -11.12 16.55
N ALA A 468 9.85 -11.77 15.71
CA ALA A 468 8.61 -11.21 15.14
C ALA A 468 7.57 -10.87 16.22
N ALA A 469 7.45 -11.67 17.28
CA ALA A 469 6.57 -11.39 18.42
C ALA A 469 7.00 -10.15 19.24
N ASN A 470 8.23 -9.65 19.05
CA ASN A 470 8.71 -8.40 19.61
C ASN A 470 8.48 -7.19 18.67
N SER A 471 7.94 -7.41 17.46
CA SER A 471 7.65 -6.32 16.54
C SER A 471 6.60 -5.37 17.11
N GLY A 472 6.73 -4.08 16.82
CA GLY A 472 5.69 -3.08 17.09
C GLY A 472 4.45 -3.24 16.22
N ASP A 473 4.60 -3.92 15.08
CA ASP A 473 3.55 -4.11 14.10
C ASP A 473 2.60 -5.24 14.48
N PRO A 474 1.29 -4.96 14.68
CA PRO A 474 0.30 -5.99 15.04
C PRO A 474 0.20 -7.13 14.01
N GLN A 475 0.33 -6.83 12.71
CA GLN A 475 0.25 -7.82 11.63
C GLN A 475 1.47 -8.77 11.58
N VAL A 476 2.56 -8.37 12.20
CA VAL A 476 3.77 -9.19 12.41
C VAL A 476 3.70 -9.89 13.76
N ARG A 477 3.43 -9.11 14.82
CA ARG A 477 3.48 -9.56 16.22
C ARG A 477 2.46 -10.65 16.55
N TYR A 478 1.20 -10.44 16.18
CA TYR A 478 0.13 -11.38 16.60
C TYR A 478 0.16 -12.71 15.87
N PRO A 479 0.32 -12.79 14.53
CA PRO A 479 0.48 -14.08 13.86
C PRO A 479 1.68 -14.89 14.36
N ALA A 480 2.82 -14.23 14.58
CA ALA A 480 4.00 -14.88 15.15
C ALA A 480 3.73 -15.44 16.55
N THR A 481 3.03 -14.67 17.39
CA THR A 481 2.66 -15.08 18.74
C THR A 481 1.71 -16.28 18.73
N ILE A 482 0.72 -16.30 17.82
CA ILE A 482 -0.20 -17.43 17.66
C ILE A 482 0.55 -18.71 17.29
N ALA A 483 1.49 -18.62 16.35
CA ALA A 483 2.30 -19.78 15.95
C ALA A 483 3.14 -20.32 17.12
N LEU A 484 3.73 -19.44 17.93
CA LEU A 484 4.46 -19.81 19.13
C LEU A 484 3.54 -20.40 20.20
N MET A 485 2.33 -19.87 20.39
CA MET A 485 1.29 -20.43 21.28
C MET A 485 0.94 -21.86 20.89
N ASN A 486 0.69 -22.11 19.61
CA ASN A 486 0.39 -23.46 19.10
C ASN A 486 1.56 -24.43 19.36
N SER A 487 2.79 -23.98 19.13
CA SER A 487 3.98 -24.80 19.43
C SER A 487 4.12 -25.14 20.92
N LEU A 488 3.80 -24.21 21.82
CA LEU A 488 3.80 -24.45 23.27
C LEU A 488 2.74 -25.48 23.69
N LEU A 489 1.55 -25.42 23.10
CA LEU A 489 0.47 -26.39 23.35
C LEU A 489 0.85 -27.78 22.85
N ASP A 490 1.39 -27.88 21.64
CA ASP A 490 1.83 -29.15 21.05
C ASP A 490 2.95 -29.84 21.89
N GLN A 491 3.93 -29.06 22.36
CA GLN A 491 5.00 -29.58 23.23
C GLN A 491 4.44 -30.15 24.55
N ARG A 492 3.39 -29.56 25.11
CA ARG A 492 2.74 -30.04 26.31
C ARG A 492 2.03 -31.36 26.05
N GLN A 493 1.27 -31.50 24.96
CA GLN A 493 0.58 -32.74 24.58
C GLN A 493 1.55 -33.91 24.41
N LEU A 494 2.71 -33.67 23.79
CA LEU A 494 3.74 -34.70 23.63
C LEU A 494 4.27 -35.20 24.97
N ARG A 495 4.43 -34.34 25.98
CA ARG A 495 4.87 -34.73 27.32
C ARG A 495 3.82 -35.55 28.08
N THR A 496 2.54 -35.21 27.96
CA THR A 496 1.46 -35.96 28.60
C THR A 496 1.32 -37.38 28.03
N VAL A 497 1.48 -37.55 26.72
CA VAL A 497 1.42 -38.85 26.05
C VAL A 497 2.63 -39.75 26.44
N SER A 498 3.80 -39.17 26.66
CA SER A 498 5.01 -39.95 27.05
C SER A 498 4.99 -40.40 28.52
N THR A 499 4.18 -39.77 29.36
CA THR A 499 4.03 -40.18 30.77
C THR A 499 3.03 -41.31 30.97
N ASP A 500 2.14 -41.58 30.00
CA ASP A 500 1.11 -42.61 30.06
C ASP A 500 1.59 -43.99 29.51
N SER A 501 2.76 -44.09 28.87
CA SER A 501 3.34 -45.34 28.41
C SER A 501 4.15 -45.96 29.53
N ASN A 502 3.53 -46.94 30.19
CA ASN A 502 4.04 -47.93 31.11
C ASN A 502 5.60 -48.01 31.26
N VAL A 503 6.13 -47.29 32.25
CA VAL A 503 7.37 -47.67 32.90
C VAL A 503 7.03 -47.86 34.37
N GLU A 504 7.29 -49.07 34.87
CA GLU A 504 7.11 -49.47 36.26
C GLU A 504 7.56 -48.38 37.24
N ARG A 505 6.64 -47.99 38.12
CA ARG A 505 6.89 -47.08 39.24
C ARG A 505 7.96 -47.65 40.14
N THR A 506 9.19 -47.38 39.86
CA THR A 506 10.23 -47.40 40.89
C THR A 506 10.05 -46.17 41.76
N THR A 507 9.59 -46.36 42.97
CA THR A 507 9.41 -45.39 44.04
C THR A 507 10.68 -44.59 44.28
N LEU A 508 10.83 -43.47 43.62
CA LEU A 508 11.70 -42.37 44.03
C LEU A 508 10.84 -41.24 44.52
N THR A 509 10.69 -41.18 45.85
CA THR A 509 10.23 -39.99 46.56
C THR A 509 11.25 -38.86 46.37
N SER A 510 11.24 -38.22 45.24
CA SER A 510 11.82 -36.90 45.05
C SER A 510 10.67 -35.91 44.96
N SER A 511 10.69 -34.92 45.84
CA SER A 511 9.88 -33.72 45.76
C SER A 511 9.83 -33.27 44.30
N VAL A 512 8.71 -33.54 43.67
CA VAL A 512 8.46 -33.01 42.33
C VAL A 512 8.39 -31.51 42.49
N ASP A 513 9.56 -30.90 42.29
CA ASP A 513 9.67 -29.51 41.97
C ASP A 513 8.70 -29.28 40.80
N ARG A 514 7.56 -28.63 41.08
CA ARG A 514 6.63 -28.16 40.05
C ARG A 514 7.29 -26.98 39.32
N SER A 515 8.52 -27.26 38.79
CA SER A 515 9.15 -26.31 37.89
C SER A 515 8.24 -26.09 36.70
N GLU A 516 7.95 -24.83 36.43
CA GLU A 516 7.23 -24.35 35.27
C GLU A 516 7.57 -25.20 34.03
N PRO A 517 6.61 -25.54 33.17
CA PRO A 517 6.90 -26.24 31.94
C PRO A 517 8.01 -25.46 31.23
N ALA A 518 9.19 -26.08 31.10
CA ALA A 518 10.37 -25.45 30.51
C ALA A 518 9.97 -24.89 29.13
N GLY A 519 9.65 -23.59 29.10
CA GLY A 519 9.41 -22.85 27.89
C GLY A 519 10.72 -22.70 27.14
N PHE A 520 10.66 -22.39 25.89
CA PHE A 520 11.82 -21.90 25.14
C PHE A 520 12.15 -20.46 25.56
N GLN A 521 13.37 -20.02 25.26
CA GLN A 521 13.76 -18.63 25.50
C GLN A 521 12.78 -17.69 24.76
N GLY A 522 12.14 -16.75 25.48
CA GLY A 522 11.11 -15.85 24.96
C GLY A 522 9.66 -16.31 25.18
N SER A 523 9.40 -17.45 25.84
CA SER A 523 8.02 -17.92 26.09
C SER A 523 7.21 -16.95 26.97
N SER A 524 7.84 -16.21 27.89
CA SER A 524 7.21 -15.15 28.68
C SER A 524 6.64 -14.01 27.80
N ARG A 525 7.32 -13.72 26.70
CA ARG A 525 6.83 -12.72 25.74
C ARG A 525 5.54 -13.19 25.05
N VAL A 526 5.43 -14.50 24.74
CA VAL A 526 4.22 -15.08 24.15
C VAL A 526 3.01 -14.87 25.07
N ASP A 527 3.17 -15.11 26.38
CA ASP A 527 2.13 -14.90 27.35
C ASP A 527 1.76 -13.40 27.49
N PHE A 528 2.76 -12.52 27.47
CA PHE A 528 2.53 -11.06 27.52
C PHE A 528 1.72 -10.57 26.31
N VAL A 529 2.15 -10.91 25.08
CA VAL A 529 1.44 -10.51 23.85
C VAL A 529 0.07 -11.19 23.76
N GLY A 530 -0.04 -12.43 24.24
CA GLY A 530 -1.34 -13.12 24.33
C GLY A 530 -2.35 -12.37 25.21
N ARG A 531 -1.92 -11.80 26.33
CA ARG A 531 -2.77 -10.95 27.17
C ARG A 531 -3.15 -9.64 26.47
N GLU A 532 -2.24 -9.05 25.72
CA GLU A 532 -2.54 -7.90 24.86
C GLU A 532 -3.63 -8.25 23.83
N MET A 533 -3.51 -9.41 23.17
CA MET A 533 -4.51 -9.89 22.22
C MET A 533 -5.89 -10.13 22.84
N GLN A 534 -5.98 -10.60 24.09
CA GLN A 534 -7.27 -10.75 24.79
C GLN A 534 -8.01 -9.41 25.00
N ARG A 535 -7.29 -8.29 25.01
CA ARG A 535 -7.84 -6.93 25.17
C ARG A 535 -8.26 -6.29 23.85
N LEU A 536 -7.98 -6.94 22.71
CA LEU A 536 -8.41 -6.45 21.41
C LEU A 536 -9.94 -6.33 21.35
N MET A 537 -10.40 -5.29 20.69
CA MET A 537 -11.80 -5.04 20.39
C MET A 537 -12.03 -5.14 18.88
N ALA A 538 -13.28 -5.38 18.46
CA ALA A 538 -13.61 -5.39 17.03
C ALA A 538 -13.34 -4.04 16.38
N ASP A 539 -13.70 -2.96 17.09
CA ASP A 539 -13.48 -1.59 16.66
C ASP A 539 -12.03 -1.18 16.96
N PRO A 540 -11.35 -0.45 16.06
CA PRO A 540 -10.01 0.05 16.30
C PRO A 540 -10.00 1.07 17.44
N MET A 541 -8.95 1.01 18.27
CA MET A 541 -8.75 1.92 19.41
C MET A 541 -7.74 2.99 19.02
N VAL A 542 -8.10 4.25 19.22
CA VAL A 542 -7.22 5.39 18.99
C VAL A 542 -6.97 6.15 20.28
N MET A 543 -5.82 6.83 20.38
CA MET A 543 -5.51 7.70 21.53
C MET A 543 -5.59 9.16 21.08
N ILE A 544 -6.34 9.97 21.83
CA ILE A 544 -6.45 11.41 21.63
C ILE A 544 -5.66 12.10 22.74
N VAL A 545 -4.59 12.78 22.37
CA VAL A 545 -3.66 13.45 23.30
C VAL A 545 -3.78 14.96 23.14
N GLY A 546 -3.99 15.69 24.24
CA GLY A 546 -4.02 17.13 24.19
C GLY A 546 -4.45 17.77 25.52
N ALA A 547 -3.94 18.96 25.83
CA ALA A 547 -4.28 19.69 27.04
C ALA A 547 -5.66 20.35 26.92
N SER A 548 -6.09 20.77 25.73
CA SER A 548 -7.35 21.47 25.49
C SER A 548 -8.58 20.54 25.53
N PRO A 549 -9.51 20.69 26.51
CA PRO A 549 -10.72 19.86 26.55
C PRO A 549 -11.63 20.05 25.32
N SER A 550 -11.69 21.27 24.77
CA SER A 550 -12.54 21.56 23.61
C SER A 550 -12.05 20.86 22.34
N LEU A 551 -10.73 20.83 22.11
CA LEU A 551 -10.14 20.11 20.98
C LEU A 551 -10.33 18.61 21.14
N ARG A 552 -10.12 18.06 22.34
CA ARG A 552 -10.38 16.63 22.58
C ARG A 552 -11.84 16.26 22.34
N SER A 553 -12.80 17.06 22.84
CA SER A 553 -14.23 16.80 22.62
C SER A 553 -14.63 16.87 21.14
N HIS A 554 -14.02 17.77 20.36
CA HIS A 554 -14.23 17.84 18.93
C HIS A 554 -13.70 16.58 18.22
N MET A 555 -12.45 16.19 18.51
CA MET A 555 -11.85 14.98 17.95
C MET A 555 -12.59 13.72 18.36
N HIS A 556 -13.06 13.64 19.59
CA HIS A 556 -13.89 12.54 20.07
C HIS A 556 -15.13 12.34 19.16
N GLN A 557 -15.86 13.40 18.85
CA GLN A 557 -17.02 13.31 17.95
C GLN A 557 -16.66 12.77 16.56
N LEU A 558 -15.55 13.21 15.97
CA LEU A 558 -15.09 12.74 14.67
C LEU A 558 -14.68 11.26 14.71
N VAL A 559 -13.96 10.87 15.75
CA VAL A 559 -13.49 9.50 15.98
C VAL A 559 -14.66 8.53 16.13
N GLU A 560 -15.68 8.88 16.95
CA GLU A 560 -16.89 8.06 17.12
C GLU A 560 -17.70 7.94 15.83
N GLN A 561 -17.84 9.03 15.08
CA GLN A 561 -18.56 9.01 13.80
C GLN A 561 -17.89 8.10 12.76
N MET A 562 -16.57 7.93 12.82
CA MET A 562 -15.83 6.98 11.98
C MET A 562 -15.87 5.53 12.50
N GLY A 563 -16.53 5.27 13.63
CA GLY A 563 -16.62 3.94 14.22
C GLY A 563 -15.38 3.49 15.00
N PHE A 564 -14.50 4.43 15.38
CA PHE A 564 -13.34 4.13 16.22
C PHE A 564 -13.71 4.26 17.70
N ARG A 565 -13.05 3.47 18.54
CA ARG A 565 -13.01 3.70 19.97
C ARG A 565 -11.84 4.60 20.31
N TYR A 566 -11.91 5.27 21.45
CA TYR A 566 -10.85 6.20 21.86
C TYR A 566 -10.52 6.08 23.35
N VAL A 567 -9.32 6.50 23.67
CA VAL A 567 -8.86 6.84 25.02
C VAL A 567 -8.30 8.25 24.98
N GLU A 568 -8.60 9.03 26.01
CA GLU A 568 -8.10 10.39 26.13
C GLU A 568 -6.90 10.46 27.08
N ALA A 569 -5.94 11.30 26.73
CA ALA A 569 -4.79 11.62 27.55
C ALA A 569 -4.61 13.15 27.60
N SER A 570 -4.68 13.72 28.79
CA SER A 570 -4.55 15.16 29.03
C SER A 570 -3.15 15.57 29.51
N SER A 571 -2.35 14.60 29.90
CA SER A 571 -0.99 14.74 30.41
C SER A 571 -0.06 13.66 29.84
N VAL A 572 1.24 13.86 30.00
CA VAL A 572 2.26 12.86 29.65
C VAL A 572 2.07 11.58 30.44
N ASP A 573 1.74 11.70 31.73
CA ASP A 573 1.51 10.53 32.59
C ASP A 573 0.29 9.74 32.14
N ASP A 574 -0.79 10.39 31.68
CA ASP A 574 -1.96 9.71 31.12
C ASP A 574 -1.59 8.89 29.87
N VAL A 575 -0.78 9.47 28.98
CA VAL A 575 -0.28 8.75 27.78
C VAL A 575 0.42 7.47 28.21
N PHE A 576 1.41 7.58 29.11
CA PHE A 576 2.21 6.41 29.47
C PHE A 576 1.46 5.41 30.34
N ASN A 577 0.54 5.87 31.18
CA ASN A 577 -0.34 4.96 31.94
C ASN A 577 -1.25 4.16 30.99
N THR A 578 -1.83 4.81 29.99
CA THR A 578 -2.64 4.11 28.97
C THR A 578 -1.82 3.08 28.21
N LEU A 579 -0.60 3.42 27.81
CA LEU A 579 0.29 2.51 27.08
C LEU A 579 0.77 1.34 27.97
N ARG A 580 1.06 1.58 29.24
CA ARG A 580 1.43 0.53 30.21
C ARG A 580 0.30 -0.47 30.44
N ASN A 581 -0.94 -0.02 30.40
CA ASN A 581 -2.09 -0.89 30.58
C ASN A 581 -2.36 -1.82 29.39
N ALA A 582 -1.42 -1.93 28.46
CA ALA A 582 -1.47 -2.80 27.28
C ALA A 582 -2.82 -2.71 26.52
N THR A 583 -3.43 -1.50 26.48
CA THR A 583 -4.55 -1.23 25.60
C THR A 583 -3.95 -1.09 24.21
N PRO A 584 -4.33 -1.95 23.24
CA PRO A 584 -3.78 -1.87 21.89
C PRO A 584 -4.28 -0.60 21.21
N VAL A 585 -3.40 0.39 21.07
CA VAL A 585 -3.69 1.65 20.38
C VAL A 585 -3.20 1.51 18.94
N GLU A 586 -4.07 1.79 17.97
CA GLU A 586 -3.77 1.64 16.54
C GLU A 586 -3.39 2.96 15.87
N ALA A 587 -3.79 4.10 16.45
CA ALA A 587 -3.38 5.43 15.99
C ALA A 587 -3.35 6.41 17.17
N ILE A 588 -2.48 7.42 17.09
CA ILE A 588 -2.34 8.46 18.11
C ILE A 588 -2.52 9.83 17.46
N PHE A 589 -3.47 10.63 17.96
CA PHE A 589 -3.73 12.00 17.55
C PHE A 589 -3.25 12.95 18.65
N ILE A 590 -2.25 13.77 18.35
CA ILE A 590 -1.73 14.80 19.27
C ILE A 590 -2.22 16.15 18.77
N LEU A 591 -3.06 16.83 19.58
CA LEU A 591 -3.82 18.01 19.17
C LEU A 591 -3.14 19.33 19.57
N ASP A 592 -2.36 19.33 20.65
CA ASP A 592 -1.67 20.50 21.18
C ASP A 592 -0.49 20.08 22.07
N HIS A 593 0.27 21.06 22.52
CA HIS A 593 1.41 20.81 23.40
C HIS A 593 0.96 20.38 24.79
N LEU A 594 1.54 19.30 25.29
CA LEU A 594 1.44 18.94 26.70
C LEU A 594 2.44 19.80 27.50
N ARG A 595 2.02 20.25 28.69
CA ARG A 595 2.80 21.21 29.50
C ARG A 595 4.16 20.67 29.96
N ASP A 596 4.29 19.36 30.08
CA ASP A 596 5.37 18.72 30.82
C ASP A 596 6.46 18.10 29.97
N LEU A 597 6.32 18.04 28.64
CA LEU A 597 7.29 17.38 27.75
C LEU A 597 7.31 18.02 26.36
N ASP A 598 8.52 18.18 25.82
CA ASP A 598 8.69 18.52 24.41
C ASP A 598 8.11 17.44 23.48
N LEU A 599 7.50 17.88 22.38
CA LEU A 599 6.80 17.00 21.45
C LEU A 599 7.72 15.92 20.86
N GLY A 600 8.97 16.29 20.53
CA GLY A 600 9.96 15.33 20.02
C GLY A 600 10.29 14.24 21.04
N GLN A 601 10.42 14.62 22.31
CA GLN A 601 10.65 13.66 23.40
C GLN A 601 9.43 12.78 23.66
N LEU A 602 8.20 13.32 23.54
CA LEU A 602 6.97 12.53 23.63
C LEU A 602 6.92 11.45 22.54
N VAL A 603 7.11 11.85 21.28
CA VAL A 603 7.15 10.92 20.15
C VAL A 603 8.24 9.87 20.33
N GLN A 604 9.44 10.28 20.72
CA GLN A 604 10.55 9.36 20.95
C GLN A 604 10.22 8.33 22.05
N ARG A 605 9.64 8.75 23.16
CA ARG A 605 9.24 7.84 24.23
C ARG A 605 8.12 6.88 23.82
N ILE A 606 7.15 7.36 23.01
CA ILE A 606 6.12 6.48 22.41
C ILE A 606 6.78 5.42 21.53
N ARG A 607 7.81 5.78 20.76
CA ARG A 607 8.54 4.88 19.86
C ARG A 607 9.40 3.84 20.60
N ILE A 608 9.89 4.13 21.78
CA ILE A 608 10.64 3.17 22.60
C ILE A 608 9.76 2.02 23.08
N ASN A 609 8.46 2.25 23.28
CA ASN A 609 7.56 1.17 23.68
C ASN A 609 7.30 0.22 22.48
N PRO A 610 7.62 -1.08 22.62
CA PRO A 610 7.46 -2.05 21.53
C PRO A 610 6.04 -2.11 20.94
N SER A 611 5.00 -1.97 21.77
CA SER A 611 3.60 -2.03 21.31
C SER A 611 3.17 -0.80 20.49
N THR A 612 3.89 0.32 20.58
CA THR A 612 3.58 1.56 19.87
C THR A 612 4.69 2.06 18.96
N SER A 613 5.78 1.31 18.83
CA SER A 613 6.95 1.72 18.04
C SER A 613 6.64 1.98 16.56
N THR A 614 5.57 1.40 16.01
CA THR A 614 5.14 1.57 14.62
C THR A 614 3.76 2.19 14.48
N VAL A 615 3.06 2.50 15.58
CA VAL A 615 1.73 3.12 15.54
C VAL A 615 1.82 4.49 14.86
N PRO A 616 0.97 4.79 13.86
CA PRO A 616 0.98 6.09 13.22
C PRO A 616 0.57 7.19 14.19
N ILE A 617 1.25 8.33 14.10
CA ILE A 617 1.02 9.51 14.95
C ILE A 617 0.63 10.69 14.05
N ALA A 618 -0.51 11.31 14.31
CA ALA A 618 -0.89 12.57 13.68
C ALA A 618 -0.68 13.73 14.64
N LEU A 619 0.15 14.69 14.24
CA LEU A 619 0.33 15.96 14.93
C LEU A 619 -0.61 16.98 14.31
N LEU A 620 -1.65 17.36 15.04
CA LEU A 620 -2.74 18.21 14.55
C LEU A 620 -2.75 19.53 15.32
N ALA A 621 -2.31 20.62 14.66
CA ALA A 621 -2.29 21.95 15.28
C ALA A 621 -2.75 23.00 14.27
N ASP A 622 -3.41 24.06 14.77
CA ASP A 622 -3.89 25.18 13.92
C ASP A 622 -2.74 25.99 13.32
N SER A 623 -1.61 26.05 14.01
CA SER A 623 -0.38 26.67 13.51
C SER A 623 0.80 25.73 13.78
N LEU A 624 1.31 25.13 12.70
CA LEU A 624 2.44 24.22 12.77
C LEU A 624 3.75 24.98 12.90
N SER A 625 4.50 24.69 13.94
CA SER A 625 5.83 25.24 14.15
C SER A 625 6.88 24.48 13.32
N SER A 626 8.06 25.08 13.19
CA SER A 626 9.23 24.40 12.58
C SER A 626 9.62 23.11 13.32
N LEU A 627 9.29 23.02 14.60
CA LEU A 627 9.57 21.86 15.43
C LEU A 627 8.71 20.66 15.05
N GLU A 628 7.40 20.84 14.83
CA GLU A 628 6.49 19.77 14.42
C GLU A 628 6.86 19.21 13.06
N HIS A 629 7.22 20.09 12.12
CA HIS A 629 7.76 19.66 10.83
C HIS A 629 9.10 18.92 10.97
N SER A 630 9.96 19.32 11.90
CA SER A 630 11.22 18.62 12.17
C SER A 630 10.97 17.21 12.74
N VAL A 631 10.01 17.07 13.65
CA VAL A 631 9.63 15.75 14.21
C VAL A 631 9.09 14.84 13.11
N ALA A 632 8.17 15.33 12.29
CA ALA A 632 7.62 14.54 11.17
C ALA A 632 8.68 14.15 10.14
N ASN A 633 9.65 15.01 9.86
CA ASN A 633 10.76 14.70 8.96
C ASN A 633 11.74 13.67 9.53
N SER A 634 11.82 13.56 10.86
CA SER A 634 12.71 12.60 11.54
C SER A 634 12.09 11.21 11.72
N ASP A 635 10.76 11.13 11.77
CA ASP A 635 10.01 9.89 11.98
C ASP A 635 8.97 9.68 10.85
N PRO A 636 9.17 8.69 9.97
CA PRO A 636 8.26 8.44 8.84
C PRO A 636 6.84 8.02 9.28
N GLY A 637 6.67 7.57 10.53
CA GLY A 637 5.37 7.23 11.11
C GLY A 637 4.61 8.43 11.69
N VAL A 638 5.12 9.66 11.51
CA VAL A 638 4.48 10.88 12.00
C VAL A 638 3.99 11.71 10.83
N ILE A 639 2.71 12.03 10.81
CA ILE A 639 2.11 12.98 9.86
C ILE A 639 1.77 14.29 10.56
N VAL A 640 1.75 15.38 9.79
CA VAL A 640 1.45 16.72 10.29
C VAL A 640 0.27 17.29 9.53
N GLY A 641 -0.65 17.94 10.23
CA GLY A 641 -1.84 18.55 9.67
C GLY A 641 -2.50 19.57 10.61
N SER A 642 -3.56 20.22 10.13
CA SER A 642 -4.46 21.01 10.99
C SER A 642 -5.52 20.10 11.61
N VAL A 643 -6.09 20.54 12.74
CA VAL A 643 -7.25 19.87 13.33
C VAL A 643 -8.40 19.90 12.31
N PRO A 644 -8.95 18.74 11.88
CA PRO A 644 -9.95 18.69 10.84
C PRO A 644 -11.29 19.24 11.36
N PRO A 645 -11.94 20.17 10.62
CA PRO A 645 -13.24 20.70 11.03
C PRO A 645 -14.42 19.78 10.70
N THR A 646 -14.22 18.78 9.85
CA THR A 646 -15.27 17.88 9.34
C THR A 646 -14.80 16.43 9.34
N ILE A 647 -15.78 15.51 9.24
CA ILE A 647 -15.51 14.07 9.15
C ILE A 647 -14.73 13.71 7.87
N ASP A 648 -14.97 14.38 6.75
CA ASP A 648 -14.24 14.14 5.51
C ASP A 648 -12.76 14.50 5.66
N GLY A 649 -12.47 15.67 6.27
CA GLY A 649 -11.10 16.06 6.58
C GLY A 649 -10.41 15.13 7.58
N PHE A 650 -11.16 14.54 8.50
CA PHE A 650 -10.64 13.49 9.39
C PHE A 650 -10.36 12.20 8.62
N GLY A 651 -11.24 11.82 7.69
CA GLY A 651 -11.04 10.70 6.77
C GLY A 651 -9.73 10.83 5.97
N ASP A 652 -9.44 12.03 5.44
CA ASP A 652 -8.18 12.30 4.72
C ASP A 652 -6.94 12.08 5.62
N ILE A 653 -7.02 12.45 6.90
CA ILE A 653 -5.93 12.20 7.87
C ILE A 653 -5.76 10.71 8.10
N VAL A 654 -6.85 9.96 8.30
CA VAL A 654 -6.80 8.51 8.50
C VAL A 654 -6.20 7.82 7.26
N HIS A 655 -6.62 8.19 6.05
CA HIS A 655 -6.02 7.66 4.82
C HIS A 655 -4.52 7.93 4.74
N ARG A 656 -4.08 9.13 5.07
CA ARG A 656 -2.63 9.43 5.12
C ARG A 656 -1.89 8.62 6.16
N MET A 657 -2.53 8.28 7.29
CA MET A 657 -1.95 7.39 8.30
C MET A 657 -1.84 5.95 7.78
N ASP A 658 -2.83 5.46 7.04
CA ASP A 658 -2.79 4.15 6.38
C ASP A 658 -1.69 4.10 5.31
N ASP A 659 -1.53 5.16 4.51
CA ASP A 659 -0.46 5.28 3.51
C ASP A 659 0.93 5.19 4.15
N VAL A 660 1.11 5.80 5.33
CA VAL A 660 2.37 5.72 6.10
C VAL A 660 2.64 4.30 6.60
N LEU A 661 1.60 3.52 6.90
CA LEU A 661 1.77 2.12 7.28
C LEU A 661 2.23 1.26 6.10
N GLY A 662 1.83 1.60 4.86
CA GLY A 662 2.29 0.94 3.65
C GLY A 662 1.72 -0.48 3.44
N TYR A 663 0.64 -0.85 4.13
CA TYR A 663 -0.10 -2.11 3.96
C TYR A 663 -1.53 -1.96 4.49
N PRO A 664 -2.44 -2.88 4.13
CA PRO A 664 -3.84 -2.80 4.57
C PRO A 664 -3.97 -2.73 6.09
N SER A 665 -4.81 -1.85 6.56
CA SER A 665 -5.13 -1.71 7.98
C SER A 665 -5.68 -3.02 8.56
N THR A 666 -5.50 -3.21 9.87
CA THR A 666 -6.03 -4.36 10.60
C THR A 666 -7.56 -4.36 10.55
N THR A 667 -8.18 -5.46 10.11
CA THR A 667 -9.64 -5.56 10.05
C THR A 667 -10.25 -5.95 11.41
N ALA A 668 -11.55 -5.70 11.57
CA ALA A 668 -12.31 -6.20 12.73
C ALA A 668 -12.23 -7.74 12.86
N ALA A 669 -12.26 -8.45 11.73
CA ALA A 669 -12.11 -9.92 11.70
C ALA A 669 -10.74 -10.37 12.22
N ASP A 670 -9.67 -9.68 11.84
CA ASP A 670 -8.32 -9.97 12.34
C ASP A 670 -8.25 -9.83 13.87
N ARG A 671 -8.77 -8.70 14.42
CA ARG A 671 -8.77 -8.44 15.87
C ARG A 671 -9.56 -9.47 16.65
N VAL A 672 -10.74 -9.83 16.15
CA VAL A 672 -11.58 -10.88 16.76
C VAL A 672 -10.88 -12.22 16.69
N GLY A 673 -10.33 -12.61 15.53
CA GLY A 673 -9.61 -13.86 15.35
C GLY A 673 -8.38 -13.97 16.25
N TRP A 674 -7.59 -12.91 16.38
CA TRP A 674 -6.44 -12.88 17.30
C TRP A 674 -6.87 -13.02 18.77
N LYS A 675 -7.93 -12.30 19.17
CA LYS A 675 -8.49 -12.41 20.52
C LYS A 675 -8.96 -13.84 20.84
N GLU A 676 -9.66 -14.47 19.91
CA GLU A 676 -10.15 -15.84 20.08
C GLU A 676 -8.99 -16.85 20.19
N ASN A 677 -7.96 -16.71 19.35
CA ASN A 677 -6.77 -17.57 19.42
C ASN A 677 -6.07 -17.43 20.77
N ALA A 678 -5.90 -16.21 21.29
CA ALA A 678 -5.32 -15.98 22.59
C ALA A 678 -6.17 -16.59 23.71
N ALA A 679 -7.49 -16.41 23.67
CA ALA A 679 -8.41 -17.01 24.66
C ALA A 679 -8.35 -18.54 24.63
N ASN A 680 -8.30 -19.15 23.43
CA ASN A 680 -8.17 -20.60 23.28
C ASN A 680 -6.83 -21.11 23.83
N TYR A 681 -5.71 -20.40 23.54
CA TYR A 681 -4.41 -20.72 24.08
C TYR A 681 -4.41 -20.75 25.61
N PHE A 682 -4.91 -19.69 26.26
CA PHE A 682 -4.91 -19.64 27.72
C PHE A 682 -5.81 -20.70 28.34
N ARG A 683 -6.98 -21.02 27.74
CA ARG A 683 -7.82 -22.12 28.18
C ARG A 683 -7.10 -23.49 28.12
N GLN A 684 -6.36 -23.76 27.06
CA GLN A 684 -5.66 -25.04 26.87
C GLN A 684 -4.35 -25.11 27.67
N ARG A 685 -3.61 -24.01 27.75
CA ARG A 685 -2.35 -23.95 28.48
C ARG A 685 -2.57 -24.03 29.99
N PHE A 686 -3.62 -23.38 30.44
CA PHE A 686 -4.00 -23.34 31.84
C PHE A 686 -5.41 -23.93 32.00
N PRO A 687 -5.60 -25.25 31.78
CA PRO A 687 -6.89 -25.87 32.04
C PRO A 687 -7.25 -25.55 33.48
N GLN A 688 -8.49 -25.21 33.68
CA GLN A 688 -9.01 -24.83 34.97
C GLN A 688 -8.73 -25.98 35.94
N GLU A 689 -7.77 -25.84 36.83
CA GLU A 689 -7.69 -26.66 38.01
C GLU A 689 -8.87 -26.22 38.88
N GLU A 690 -9.84 -27.10 39.02
CA GLU A 690 -10.80 -27.00 40.09
C GLU A 690 -10.03 -26.94 41.39
N VAL A 691 -9.76 -25.77 41.89
CA VAL A 691 -9.21 -25.62 43.23
C VAL A 691 -10.33 -25.98 44.19
N THR A 692 -10.33 -27.21 44.67
CA THR A 692 -11.20 -27.61 45.78
C THR A 692 -10.77 -26.80 46.99
N ASP A 693 -11.65 -25.88 47.46
CA ASP A 693 -11.46 -25.31 48.78
C ASP A 693 -11.51 -26.42 49.83
N GLY A 694 -11.01 -26.19 51.02
CA GLY A 694 -11.07 -27.15 52.10
C GLY A 694 -12.46 -27.68 52.49
N THR A 695 -13.51 -27.22 51.77
CA THR A 695 -14.92 -27.63 51.88
C THR A 695 -15.37 -28.51 50.74
N GLY A 696 -14.49 -28.83 49.77
CA GLY A 696 -14.82 -29.66 48.61
C GLY A 696 -15.56 -28.95 47.48
N VAL A 697 -15.69 -27.64 47.53
CA VAL A 697 -16.31 -26.82 46.48
C VAL A 697 -15.27 -26.50 45.43
N SER A 698 -15.52 -26.87 44.18
CA SER A 698 -14.73 -26.54 43.02
C SER A 698 -14.79 -25.05 42.70
N ILE A 699 -13.69 -24.35 42.81
CA ILE A 699 -13.61 -22.91 42.52
C ILE A 699 -12.93 -22.71 41.16
N ARG A 700 -13.67 -22.10 40.26
CA ARG A 700 -13.16 -21.71 38.95
C ARG A 700 -12.30 -20.46 39.05
N LEU A 701 -11.06 -20.48 38.49
CA LEU A 701 -10.23 -19.29 38.36
C LEU A 701 -10.80 -18.34 37.30
N ALA A 702 -10.74 -17.03 37.57
CA ALA A 702 -11.22 -16.00 36.66
C ALA A 702 -10.26 -15.84 35.47
N ASP A 703 -10.66 -16.27 34.30
CA ASP A 703 -9.88 -16.19 33.05
C ASP A 703 -10.37 -15.07 32.12
N THR A 704 -11.38 -14.31 32.54
CA THR A 704 -11.93 -13.18 31.79
C THR A 704 -11.90 -11.88 32.61
N GLN A 705 -11.94 -10.75 31.88
CA GLN A 705 -12.04 -9.43 32.52
C GLN A 705 -13.26 -9.33 33.46
N ALA A 706 -14.41 -9.80 32.98
CA ALA A 706 -15.67 -9.73 33.75
C ALA A 706 -15.61 -10.55 35.04
N GLU A 707 -14.97 -11.71 35.02
CA GLU A 707 -14.79 -12.54 36.20
C GLU A 707 -13.79 -11.93 37.18
N GLN A 708 -12.64 -11.39 36.73
CA GLN A 708 -11.73 -10.64 37.59
C GLN A 708 -12.43 -9.42 38.23
N GLN A 709 -13.22 -8.68 37.44
CA GLN A 709 -14.02 -7.55 37.97
C GLN A 709 -15.01 -7.99 39.02
N ASN A 710 -15.70 -9.11 38.81
CA ASN A 710 -16.65 -9.66 39.78
C ASN A 710 -15.94 -10.09 41.09
N LEU A 711 -14.77 -10.69 40.99
CA LEU A 711 -13.95 -11.03 42.16
C LEU A 711 -13.54 -9.78 42.95
N LEU A 712 -13.11 -8.71 42.26
CA LEU A 712 -12.80 -7.44 42.92
C LEU A 712 -14.01 -6.83 43.60
N ARG A 713 -15.16 -6.85 42.95
CA ARG A 713 -16.43 -6.35 43.54
C ARG A 713 -16.76 -7.10 44.82
N ILE A 714 -16.70 -8.45 44.81
CA ILE A 714 -16.94 -9.27 46.00
C ILE A 714 -15.91 -8.99 47.10
N ALA A 715 -14.63 -8.88 46.74
CA ALA A 715 -13.55 -8.61 47.69
C ALA A 715 -13.72 -7.24 48.39
N SER A 716 -14.20 -6.24 47.65
CA SER A 716 -14.36 -4.86 48.12
C SER A 716 -15.68 -4.56 48.81
N ASP A 717 -16.70 -5.43 48.63
CA ASP A 717 -18.05 -5.18 49.16
C ASP A 717 -18.14 -5.50 50.64
N ALA A 718 -18.36 -4.48 51.48
CA ALA A 718 -18.50 -4.62 52.93
C ALA A 718 -19.74 -5.45 53.35
N GLN A 719 -20.74 -5.60 52.48
CA GLN A 719 -21.95 -6.36 52.75
C GLN A 719 -21.72 -7.86 52.59
N GLU A 720 -20.68 -8.26 51.85
CA GLU A 720 -20.35 -9.67 51.70
C GLU A 720 -19.70 -10.27 52.96
N PRO A 721 -19.97 -11.55 53.30
CA PRO A 721 -19.32 -12.21 54.43
C PRO A 721 -17.81 -12.21 54.32
N ALA A 722 -17.08 -11.95 55.42
CA ALA A 722 -15.63 -11.88 55.47
C ALA A 722 -14.92 -13.08 54.78
N LYS A 723 -15.41 -14.31 55.02
CA LYS A 723 -14.87 -15.52 54.43
C LYS A 723 -15.00 -15.51 52.91
N ARG A 724 -16.13 -15.03 52.35
CA ARG A 724 -16.37 -14.94 50.89
C ARG A 724 -15.48 -13.88 50.24
N ARG A 725 -15.26 -12.74 50.94
CA ARG A 725 -14.34 -11.68 50.50
C ARG A 725 -12.90 -12.17 50.46
N GLU A 726 -12.51 -12.93 51.48
CA GLU A 726 -11.18 -13.53 51.57
C GLU A 726 -10.95 -14.53 50.44
N GLN A 727 -11.90 -15.43 50.17
CA GLN A 727 -11.87 -16.37 49.05
C GLN A 727 -11.78 -15.65 47.70
N ALA A 728 -12.61 -14.62 47.46
CA ALA A 728 -12.57 -13.84 46.24
C ALA A 728 -11.20 -13.18 46.03
N SER A 729 -10.55 -12.65 47.08
CA SER A 729 -9.22 -12.08 46.98
C SER A 729 -8.14 -13.14 46.66
N GLN A 730 -8.23 -14.32 47.22
CA GLN A 730 -7.31 -15.42 46.96
C GLN A 730 -7.41 -15.91 45.50
N ILE A 731 -8.67 -16.08 45.01
CA ILE A 731 -8.95 -16.48 43.63
C ILE A 731 -8.45 -15.39 42.67
N PHE A 732 -8.66 -14.10 43.03
CA PHE A 732 -8.15 -12.99 42.22
C PHE A 732 -6.61 -13.02 42.13
N VAL A 733 -5.90 -13.20 43.25
CA VAL A 733 -4.43 -13.33 43.25
C VAL A 733 -3.97 -14.47 42.37
N GLN A 734 -4.55 -15.66 42.48
CA GLN A 734 -4.24 -16.80 41.64
C GLN A 734 -4.56 -16.54 40.17
N SER A 735 -5.69 -15.88 39.89
CA SER A 735 -6.07 -15.46 38.54
C SER A 735 -5.05 -14.49 37.95
N VAL A 736 -4.62 -13.45 38.69
CA VAL A 736 -3.61 -12.48 38.25
C VAL A 736 -2.25 -13.18 38.03
N GLN A 737 -1.82 -14.04 38.94
CA GLN A 737 -0.59 -14.80 38.78
C GLN A 737 -0.58 -15.66 37.52
N ARG A 738 -1.73 -16.19 37.11
CA ARG A 738 -1.89 -17.15 36.01
C ARG A 738 -2.23 -16.51 34.67
N PHE A 739 -3.15 -15.57 34.67
CA PHE A 739 -3.69 -14.94 33.47
C PHE A 739 -3.24 -13.49 33.31
N GLY A 740 -2.54 -12.93 34.29
CA GLY A 740 -2.21 -11.53 34.36
C GLY A 740 -3.40 -10.64 34.74
N LEU A 741 -3.15 -9.36 34.73
CA LEU A 741 -4.14 -8.35 35.10
C LEU A 741 -5.04 -8.06 33.90
N LEU A 742 -6.32 -8.45 33.96
CA LEU A 742 -7.31 -8.30 32.88
C LEU A 742 -8.26 -7.10 33.10
N ILE A 743 -8.17 -6.43 34.27
CA ILE A 743 -9.03 -5.29 34.66
C ILE A 743 -8.48 -3.94 34.19
N SER A 744 -9.34 -2.93 34.15
CA SER A 744 -8.95 -1.56 33.78
C SER A 744 -8.27 -0.81 34.94
N THR A 745 -7.49 0.22 34.59
CA THR A 745 -6.81 1.10 35.56
C THR A 745 -7.78 1.79 36.49
N ASP A 746 -8.95 2.22 36.00
CA ASP A 746 -9.96 2.86 36.86
C ASP A 746 -10.44 1.94 37.98
N MET A 747 -10.57 0.66 37.69
CA MET A 747 -10.94 -0.34 38.70
C MET A 747 -9.81 -0.57 39.70
N ILE A 748 -8.56 -0.54 39.24
CA ILE A 748 -7.37 -0.61 40.08
C ILE A 748 -7.34 0.59 41.03
N ASN A 749 -7.48 1.80 40.50
CA ASN A 749 -7.53 3.04 41.28
C ASN A 749 -8.66 2.99 42.32
N GLY A 750 -9.84 2.46 41.90
CA GLY A 750 -10.94 2.23 42.84
C GLY A 750 -10.58 1.30 44.00
N GLN A 751 -9.69 0.32 43.82
CA GLN A 751 -9.22 -0.54 44.91
C GLN A 751 -8.27 0.18 45.86
N TYR A 752 -7.40 1.07 45.36
CA TYR A 752 -6.59 1.93 46.20
C TYR A 752 -7.46 2.87 47.00
N ASP A 753 -8.52 3.43 46.43
CA ASP A 753 -9.46 4.30 47.17
C ASP A 753 -10.18 3.51 48.27
N VAL A 754 -10.64 2.29 47.99
CA VAL A 754 -11.27 1.41 49.01
C VAL A 754 -10.27 1.07 50.12
N TYR A 755 -9.02 0.78 49.79
CA TYR A 755 -7.98 0.47 50.77
C TYR A 755 -7.68 1.66 51.68
N ASN A 756 -7.54 2.86 51.09
CA ASN A 756 -7.18 4.08 51.81
C ASN A 756 -8.36 4.63 52.67
N THR A 757 -9.60 4.42 52.24
CA THR A 757 -10.77 4.93 52.93
C THR A 757 -11.35 3.91 53.93
N ARG A 758 -11.87 2.77 53.42
CA ARG A 758 -12.48 1.76 54.25
C ARG A 758 -11.48 0.85 54.98
N GLY A 759 -10.35 0.55 54.33
CA GLY A 759 -9.27 -0.23 54.93
C GLY A 759 -8.64 0.42 56.16
N ALA A 760 -8.79 1.73 56.33
CA ALA A 760 -8.36 2.42 57.53
C ALA A 760 -9.23 2.12 58.77
N THR A 761 -10.51 1.79 58.52
CA THR A 761 -11.49 1.56 59.61
C THR A 761 -11.93 0.10 59.74
N GLU A 762 -11.82 -0.70 58.65
CA GLU A 762 -12.24 -2.10 58.60
C GLU A 762 -11.05 -3.06 58.43
N PRO A 763 -10.64 -3.81 59.45
CA PRO A 763 -9.47 -4.69 59.39
C PRO A 763 -9.58 -5.76 58.28
N VAL A 764 -10.78 -6.31 58.06
CA VAL A 764 -11.02 -7.32 56.98
C VAL A 764 -10.80 -6.70 55.62
N THR A 765 -11.33 -5.50 55.35
CA THR A 765 -11.13 -4.77 54.09
C THR A 765 -9.65 -4.50 53.83
N ARG A 766 -8.94 -4.08 54.86
CA ARG A 766 -7.50 -3.83 54.76
C ARG A 766 -6.71 -5.10 54.34
N ILE A 767 -7.01 -6.23 54.93
CA ILE A 767 -6.33 -7.50 54.62
C ILE A 767 -6.69 -8.00 53.20
N VAL A 768 -7.97 -7.97 52.87
CA VAL A 768 -8.49 -8.54 51.61
C VAL A 768 -8.10 -7.68 50.41
N VAL A 769 -8.31 -6.38 50.48
CA VAL A 769 -7.97 -5.46 49.40
C VAL A 769 -6.46 -5.21 49.34
N GLY A 770 -5.74 -5.24 50.51
CA GLY A 770 -4.28 -5.23 50.52
C GLY A 770 -3.69 -6.39 49.74
N ARG A 771 -4.18 -7.61 49.94
CA ARG A 771 -3.75 -8.79 49.15
C ARG A 771 -4.00 -8.64 47.67
N VAL A 772 -5.12 -8.02 47.28
CA VAL A 772 -5.44 -7.71 45.87
C VAL A 772 -4.41 -6.72 45.30
N LEU A 773 -4.11 -5.64 46.02
CA LEU A 773 -3.16 -4.61 45.62
C LEU A 773 -1.72 -5.18 45.52
N ASP A 774 -1.30 -6.02 46.47
CA ASP A 774 -0.01 -6.70 46.44
C ASP A 774 0.15 -7.56 45.16
N ALA A 775 -0.92 -8.24 44.72
CA ALA A 775 -0.90 -9.03 43.50
C ALA A 775 -0.86 -8.13 42.26
N ILE A 776 -1.53 -7.01 42.27
CA ILE A 776 -1.49 -6.00 41.19
C ILE A 776 -0.07 -5.42 41.08
N ASP A 777 0.52 -5.00 42.20
CA ASP A 777 1.86 -4.43 42.23
C ASP A 777 2.93 -5.43 41.81
N ALA A 778 2.81 -6.68 42.25
CA ALA A 778 3.70 -7.75 41.84
C ALA A 778 3.61 -8.04 40.32
N GLU A 779 2.42 -7.93 39.72
CA GLU A 779 2.27 -8.08 38.27
C GLU A 779 2.87 -6.91 37.52
N TYR A 780 2.71 -5.68 38.00
CA TYR A 780 3.39 -4.52 37.43
C TYR A 780 4.91 -4.62 37.53
N GLY A 781 5.44 -5.08 38.67
CA GLY A 781 6.87 -5.33 38.84
C GLY A 781 7.41 -6.34 37.81
N ARG A 782 6.70 -7.45 37.60
CA ARG A 782 7.06 -8.45 36.59
C ARG A 782 7.02 -7.89 35.17
N GLN A 783 6.08 -7.02 34.86
CA GLN A 783 5.98 -6.37 33.53
C GLN A 783 7.12 -5.38 33.29
N THR A 784 7.64 -4.73 34.33
CA THR A 784 8.79 -3.81 34.24
C THR A 784 10.12 -4.53 34.14
N GLU A 785 10.30 -5.68 34.79
CA GLU A 785 11.50 -6.50 34.72
C GLU A 785 11.62 -7.29 33.41
N SER A 786 10.52 -7.63 32.76
CA SER A 786 10.49 -8.30 31.47
C SER A 786 10.72 -7.38 30.28
N ASN A 787 10.95 -6.10 30.52
CA ASN A 787 11.18 -5.08 29.50
C ASN A 787 12.53 -4.39 29.76
N PRO A 788 13.69 -5.03 29.42
CA PRO A 788 15.01 -4.41 29.54
C PRO A 788 15.23 -3.32 28.51
#